data_623d899de7ba439f9f5a6180a5f5158d
#
_entry.id   623d899de7ba439f9f5a6180a5f5158d
#
_cell.length_a   1.000
_cell.length_b   1.000
_cell.length_c   1.000
_cell.angle_alpha   90.00
_cell.angle_beta   90.00
_cell.angle_gamma   90.00
#
_symmetry.space_group_name_H-M   'P 1'
#
loop_
_entity.id
_entity.type
_entity.pdbx_description
1 polymer ?
#
loop_
_entity_poly.entity_id
_entity_poly.type
_entity_poly.pdbx_seq_one_letter_code
_entity_poly.pdbx_strand_id
1 'polypeptide(L)'
;MRGLQGAPRGLGLLPLLLLPLLPPPGLGSRPGAEPASAKSVVQKEADFDKVYMDAVNGELLNIYAFNHTVTRNRTEGVRVSVNVLSEQKESPVLFVVRQKEAVVSFQVPLILRGLYQRKYLYQDVSRTLCQPETKSEFETQYFYVDVSTLSSCNASYQLQVTRVENFVLRTGEHFSFNATASRPQYFKYEFPAGVDSAIVKVTSATAFPCSVISIQDILCPVYDLDNNVAFIGMYQTMTKKAAITVQKKDFPSHSFYVVVVVKTEDEACGGSLHYYPFSKDEPVDQGNRQKTLDVVVSPAVTSQAYVSGVLFSLGVFLSFYVLTMLLACWENWRHRKEHLGLLAALDTPSAETASLLGHARLTPDAILGRPPYNGYGYGSFDNASTASTENVTDSLLSTEASYAYAGQDPCQHRQRHWAIAMDRSLENVAGRPRLDSLSSVEEDEYDTLADIDSDKNVIRTKQYLYVADLARKDKRVLRKKYQIYFWNIATIAVFYALPVIQLVITYQTVVNVTGNQDICYYNFLCAHPLGNLSAFNNILSNLGYVLLGLLFLLIILQREINHNRALMRNDLQAVECGIPKHFGLFYAMGTALMMEGLLSACYHVCPNYTNFQFDTSFMYMIAGLCMLKLYQKRHPDINASAYSAYACLAGVIFFSVVGVVFGKGNLAFWIVFSIIHILSTLLLSTQLYYMGRWKLDSGVPRRILHVLYTDCIRQCSGPMYVDRMALLVMGNIINWSLAAYGLIVRPNDFASYLLAIGICNLLLYFAFYIIMKLRSGERLKPMPLLCIVCTSVVWGFALFFFFQGLSTWQKTPAESREHNRDCILLDFFDDHDVWHFLSSIAMFGSFLVLLTLDDDLDCVQRDKIYVF
;
A
#
# COMPACT_ATOMS: atom_id res chain seq x y z
N MET A 1 34.53 25.15 -18.04
CA MET A 1 35.54 24.28 -18.65
C MET A 1 34.82 23.38 -19.63
N ARG A 2 34.91 23.62 -20.88
CA ARG A 2 35.49 22.88 -22.00
C ARG A 2 35.25 21.37 -21.81
N GLY A 3 34.49 20.61 -22.60
CA GLY A 3 34.35 20.52 -24.05
C GLY A 3 34.66 19.05 -24.37
N LEU A 4 33.79 18.43 -25.13
CA LEU A 4 34.23 17.45 -26.15
C LEU A 4 33.04 16.79 -26.82
N GLN A 5 33.02 16.99 -28.10
CA GLN A 5 32.20 16.34 -29.12
C GLN A 5 32.53 14.84 -29.21
N GLY A 6 31.51 14.07 -29.65
CA GLY A 6 31.75 12.70 -30.07
C GLY A 6 30.44 12.03 -30.53
N ALA A 7 30.12 12.17 -31.82
CA ALA A 7 29.15 11.34 -32.49
C ALA A 7 29.76 10.01 -32.91
N PRO A 8 28.98 8.94 -33.03
CA PRO A 8 29.26 7.96 -34.07
C PRO A 8 28.07 7.77 -35.05
N ARG A 9 28.46 7.70 -36.30
CA ARG A 9 27.69 7.32 -37.48
C ARG A 9 27.29 5.84 -37.43
N GLY A 10 26.13 5.55 -38.01
CA GLY A 10 25.72 4.19 -38.33
C GLY A 10 24.42 4.19 -39.13
N LEU A 11 24.56 4.33 -40.40
CA LEU A 11 23.91 3.70 -41.57
C LEU A 11 22.60 2.93 -41.33
N GLY A 12 21.57 3.38 -42.07
CA GLY A 12 20.39 2.63 -42.44
C GLY A 12 19.68 3.28 -43.63
N LEU A 13 20.14 2.91 -44.81
CA LEU A 13 19.55 3.29 -46.13
C LEU A 13 18.13 2.69 -46.25
N LEU A 14 17.13 3.57 -46.50
CA LEU A 14 15.87 3.20 -47.15
C LEU A 14 15.78 3.90 -48.51
N PRO A 15 15.36 3.20 -49.59
CA PRO A 15 15.43 3.73 -50.92
C PRO A 15 14.33 4.75 -51.22
N LEU A 16 14.73 5.90 -51.75
CA LEU A 16 13.85 6.83 -52.43
C LEU A 16 13.24 6.20 -53.68
N LEU A 17 11.94 6.02 -53.69
CA LEU A 17 11.14 5.78 -54.91
C LEU A 17 11.03 7.09 -55.69
N LEU A 18 11.75 7.14 -56.80
CA LEU A 18 11.59 8.13 -57.83
C LEU A 18 10.22 7.96 -58.53
N LEU A 19 9.33 8.91 -58.29
CA LEU A 19 8.17 9.09 -59.19
C LEU A 19 8.59 9.92 -60.38
N PRO A 20 8.26 9.53 -61.60
CA PRO A 20 8.57 10.34 -62.80
C PRO A 20 7.70 11.62 -62.86
N LEU A 21 8.34 12.71 -63.11
CA LEU A 21 7.74 14.01 -63.46
C LEU A 21 6.97 13.86 -64.77
N LEU A 22 5.65 13.97 -64.70
CA LEU A 22 4.78 14.18 -65.83
C LEU A 22 4.79 15.70 -66.17
N PRO A 23 4.88 16.12 -67.41
CA PRO A 23 4.79 17.55 -67.78
C PRO A 23 3.37 18.09 -67.55
N PRO A 24 3.25 19.39 -67.27
CA PRO A 24 1.94 19.99 -66.98
C PRO A 24 1.09 19.99 -68.25
N PRO A 25 -0.23 19.65 -68.16
CA PRO A 25 -1.15 19.78 -69.28
C PRO A 25 -1.34 21.27 -69.58
N GLY A 26 -1.37 21.55 -70.86
CA GLY A 26 -1.42 22.90 -71.42
C GLY A 26 -2.57 23.73 -70.89
N LEU A 27 -2.31 25.05 -70.89
CA LEU A 27 -3.29 26.09 -70.64
C LEU A 27 -4.50 26.00 -71.59
N GLY A 28 -5.55 25.32 -71.07
CA GLY A 28 -6.89 25.51 -71.59
C GLY A 28 -7.45 26.77 -70.98
N SER A 29 -7.82 27.69 -71.77
CA SER A 29 -8.52 28.95 -71.43
C SER A 29 -9.72 28.59 -70.52
N ARG A 30 -9.66 29.00 -69.24
CA ARG A 30 -10.80 28.99 -68.35
C ARG A 30 -11.87 29.91 -68.88
N PRO A 31 -13.14 29.48 -68.97
CA PRO A 31 -14.25 30.41 -69.20
C PRO A 31 -14.27 31.36 -67.97
N GLY A 32 -14.61 32.64 -68.28
CA GLY A 32 -14.51 33.77 -67.35
C GLY A 32 -15.03 33.45 -65.94
N ALA A 33 -14.16 33.70 -64.96
CA ALA A 33 -14.58 33.80 -63.58
C ALA A 33 -15.62 34.96 -63.57
N GLU A 34 -16.86 34.65 -63.27
CA GLU A 34 -17.80 35.62 -62.82
C GLU A 34 -17.19 36.50 -61.75
N PRO A 35 -17.31 37.79 -61.72
CA PRO A 35 -16.77 38.65 -60.67
C PRO A 35 -17.45 38.15 -59.36
N ALA A 36 -16.63 37.72 -58.37
CA ALA A 36 -17.12 37.38 -57.09
C ALA A 36 -18.07 38.47 -56.59
N SER A 37 -19.33 38.17 -56.46
CA SER A 37 -20.35 39.10 -55.95
C SER A 37 -19.84 39.68 -54.65
N ALA A 38 -19.67 41.01 -54.62
CA ALA A 38 -19.21 41.71 -53.46
C ALA A 38 -20.22 41.50 -52.34
N LYS A 39 -19.81 40.75 -51.26
CA LYS A 39 -20.68 40.50 -50.11
C LYS A 39 -21.18 41.82 -49.52
N SER A 40 -22.49 41.96 -49.37
CA SER A 40 -23.09 43.11 -48.69
C SER A 40 -22.79 42.99 -47.18
N VAL A 41 -22.13 43.96 -46.59
CA VAL A 41 -21.79 44.02 -45.17
C VAL A 41 -22.79 44.96 -44.48
N VAL A 42 -23.50 44.40 -43.50
CA VAL A 42 -24.42 45.15 -42.64
C VAL A 42 -23.85 45.24 -41.23
N GLN A 43 -23.42 46.42 -40.83
CA GLN A 43 -22.94 46.67 -39.47
C GLN A 43 -24.07 47.25 -38.63
N LYS A 44 -24.25 46.69 -37.40
CA LYS A 44 -25.26 47.08 -36.42
C LYS A 44 -24.58 47.37 -35.08
N GLU A 45 -24.92 48.46 -34.45
CA GLU A 45 -24.60 48.64 -33.04
C GLU A 45 -25.50 47.73 -32.19
N ALA A 46 -24.94 47.05 -31.20
CA ALA A 46 -25.65 46.07 -30.45
C ALA A 46 -25.45 46.24 -28.93
N ASP A 47 -26.51 45.99 -28.18
CA ASP A 47 -26.57 46.12 -26.73
C ASP A 47 -26.49 44.73 -26.08
N PHE A 48 -25.95 44.69 -24.85
CA PHE A 48 -25.97 43.48 -24.02
C PHE A 48 -27.42 43.13 -23.64
N ASP A 49 -27.62 41.83 -23.36
CA ASP A 49 -28.84 41.22 -22.87
C ASP A 49 -30.03 41.28 -23.84
N LYS A 50 -29.84 41.82 -25.05
CA LYS A 50 -30.85 41.88 -26.10
C LYS A 50 -30.70 40.70 -27.07
N VAL A 51 -31.83 40.13 -27.44
CA VAL A 51 -31.89 39.05 -28.42
C VAL A 51 -32.05 39.66 -29.83
N TYR A 52 -31.14 39.32 -30.71
CA TYR A 52 -31.16 39.69 -32.11
C TYR A 52 -31.61 38.48 -32.95
N MET A 53 -32.65 38.64 -33.74
CA MET A 53 -33.14 37.65 -34.71
C MET A 53 -32.96 38.17 -36.11
N ASP A 54 -32.04 37.55 -36.83
CA ASP A 54 -31.69 37.98 -38.19
C ASP A 54 -31.44 36.75 -39.09
N ALA A 55 -31.27 37.01 -40.36
CA ALA A 55 -30.93 36.01 -41.36
C ALA A 55 -29.65 36.40 -42.11
N VAL A 56 -28.90 35.41 -42.55
CA VAL A 56 -27.68 35.57 -43.34
C VAL A 56 -27.66 34.55 -44.49
N ASN A 57 -27.08 34.97 -45.61
CA ASN A 57 -26.89 34.12 -46.80
C ASN A 57 -25.47 34.31 -47.39
N GLY A 58 -25.16 33.65 -48.48
CA GLY A 58 -23.84 33.71 -49.11
C GLY A 58 -23.40 35.11 -49.55
N GLU A 59 -24.33 36.05 -49.75
CA GLU A 59 -24.07 37.41 -50.20
C GLU A 59 -24.15 38.44 -49.07
N LEU A 60 -24.67 38.08 -47.89
CA LEU A 60 -24.88 38.98 -46.76
C LEU A 60 -23.97 38.57 -45.56
N LEU A 61 -23.22 39.57 -45.04
CA LEU A 61 -22.45 39.47 -43.83
C LEU A 61 -23.01 40.44 -42.78
N ASN A 62 -23.43 39.92 -41.61
CA ASN A 62 -23.87 40.75 -40.50
C ASN A 62 -22.74 40.95 -39.51
N ILE A 63 -22.47 42.19 -39.09
CA ILE A 63 -21.49 42.56 -38.08
C ILE A 63 -22.20 43.27 -36.92
N TYR A 64 -22.12 42.71 -35.72
CA TYR A 64 -22.63 43.34 -34.50
C TYR A 64 -21.47 43.93 -33.70
N ALA A 65 -21.51 45.23 -33.44
CA ALA A 65 -20.52 45.95 -32.65
C ALA A 65 -21.03 46.13 -31.22
N PHE A 66 -20.34 45.59 -30.28
CA PHE A 66 -20.62 45.69 -28.83
C PHE A 66 -19.60 46.60 -28.17
N ASN A 67 -20.10 47.53 -27.36
CA ASN A 67 -19.28 48.40 -26.53
C ASN A 67 -19.19 47.82 -25.12
N HIS A 68 -18.00 47.42 -24.73
CA HIS A 68 -17.71 46.85 -23.42
C HIS A 68 -16.69 47.70 -22.70
N THR A 69 -17.13 48.41 -21.67
CA THR A 69 -16.24 49.18 -20.78
C THR A 69 -15.71 48.26 -19.67
N VAL A 70 -14.45 48.06 -19.65
CA VAL A 70 -13.74 47.21 -18.67
C VAL A 70 -13.02 48.07 -17.66
N THR A 71 -13.14 47.69 -16.37
CA THR A 71 -12.38 48.32 -15.29
C THR A 71 -11.35 47.35 -14.73
N ARG A 72 -10.17 47.83 -14.37
CA ARG A 72 -9.08 47.01 -13.80
C ARG A 72 -9.51 46.26 -12.55
N ASN A 73 -10.40 46.83 -11.76
CA ASN A 73 -10.85 46.24 -10.48
C ASN A 73 -12.10 45.38 -10.59
N ARG A 74 -12.73 45.28 -11.78
CA ARG A 74 -13.94 44.50 -11.97
C ARG A 74 -13.86 43.71 -13.27
N THR A 75 -13.43 42.46 -13.16
CA THR A 75 -13.42 41.54 -14.31
C THR A 75 -14.82 40.99 -14.52
N GLU A 76 -15.47 41.40 -15.62
CA GLU A 76 -16.77 40.90 -16.02
C GLU A 76 -16.59 39.88 -17.16
N GLY A 77 -17.17 38.69 -17.03
CA GLY A 77 -17.22 37.72 -18.12
C GLY A 77 -18.29 38.11 -19.13
N VAL A 78 -18.04 37.90 -20.41
CA VAL A 78 -18.99 38.10 -21.50
C VAL A 78 -19.26 36.76 -22.18
N ARG A 79 -20.52 36.44 -22.40
CA ARG A 79 -20.95 35.20 -23.03
C ARG A 79 -21.76 35.47 -24.30
N VAL A 80 -21.31 34.88 -25.38
CA VAL A 80 -22.00 34.92 -26.69
C VAL A 80 -22.78 33.64 -26.85
N SER A 81 -24.09 33.74 -26.97
CA SER A 81 -25.02 32.62 -27.18
C SER A 81 -25.69 32.77 -28.55
N VAL A 82 -25.66 31.69 -29.32
CA VAL A 82 -26.24 31.66 -30.67
C VAL A 82 -27.10 30.42 -30.87
N ASN A 83 -28.20 30.58 -31.60
CA ASN A 83 -29.05 29.48 -31.99
C ASN A 83 -29.40 29.61 -33.46
N VAL A 84 -29.16 28.60 -34.28
CA VAL A 84 -29.54 28.59 -35.67
C VAL A 84 -30.90 27.90 -35.86
N LEU A 85 -31.87 28.65 -36.29
CA LEU A 85 -33.26 28.21 -36.40
C LEU A 85 -33.55 27.45 -37.70
N SER A 86 -32.70 27.57 -38.71
CA SER A 86 -32.84 26.92 -40.00
C SER A 86 -32.32 25.48 -39.97
N GLU A 87 -33.03 24.51 -40.52
CA GLU A 87 -32.70 23.10 -40.57
C GLU A 87 -31.57 22.72 -41.57
N GLN A 88 -30.90 23.70 -42.17
CA GLN A 88 -29.89 23.45 -43.20
C GLN A 88 -28.61 22.85 -42.59
N LYS A 89 -28.49 21.53 -42.70
CA LYS A 89 -27.32 20.78 -42.15
C LYS A 89 -26.07 20.89 -43.04
N GLU A 90 -26.23 21.23 -44.33
CA GLU A 90 -25.15 21.20 -45.30
C GLU A 90 -24.29 22.48 -45.37
N SER A 91 -24.85 23.60 -44.91
CA SER A 91 -24.18 24.90 -44.97
C SER A 91 -24.20 25.58 -43.59
N PRO A 92 -23.17 25.36 -42.77
CA PRO A 92 -23.14 25.92 -41.42
C PRO A 92 -23.03 27.43 -41.45
N VAL A 93 -23.58 28.06 -40.40
CA VAL A 93 -23.40 29.51 -40.15
C VAL A 93 -22.13 29.67 -39.31
N LEU A 94 -21.21 30.47 -39.79
CA LEU A 94 -19.96 30.81 -39.12
C LEU A 94 -20.14 32.07 -38.29
N PHE A 95 -19.81 31.96 -37.01
CA PHE A 95 -19.73 33.09 -36.07
C PHE A 95 -18.25 33.33 -35.74
N VAL A 96 -17.81 34.57 -35.93
CA VAL A 96 -16.45 35.01 -35.61
C VAL A 96 -16.53 36.18 -34.64
N VAL A 97 -16.06 35.98 -33.44
CA VAL A 97 -15.99 37.04 -32.43
C VAL A 97 -14.57 37.59 -32.40
N ARG A 98 -14.44 38.83 -32.83
CA ARG A 98 -13.18 39.59 -32.88
C ARG A 98 -13.09 40.47 -31.65
N GLN A 99 -12.11 40.20 -30.79
CA GLN A 99 -11.76 41.01 -29.63
C GLN A 99 -10.46 41.78 -29.90
N LYS A 100 -10.03 42.62 -28.96
CA LYS A 100 -8.79 43.40 -29.07
C LYS A 100 -7.55 42.51 -29.30
N GLU A 101 -7.44 41.39 -28.58
CA GLU A 101 -6.25 40.49 -28.56
C GLU A 101 -6.57 39.02 -28.87
N ALA A 102 -7.85 38.71 -29.12
CA ALA A 102 -8.26 37.32 -29.37
C ALA A 102 -9.38 37.27 -30.43
N VAL A 103 -9.41 36.18 -31.16
CA VAL A 103 -10.49 35.82 -32.09
C VAL A 103 -11.03 34.43 -31.71
N VAL A 104 -12.33 34.35 -31.53
CA VAL A 104 -13.01 33.06 -31.29
C VAL A 104 -13.93 32.82 -32.49
N SER A 105 -13.74 31.71 -33.18
CA SER A 105 -14.62 31.31 -34.28
C SER A 105 -15.25 29.94 -34.01
N PHE A 106 -16.52 29.81 -34.33
CA PHE A 106 -17.23 28.53 -34.25
C PHE A 106 -18.34 28.49 -35.29
N GLN A 107 -18.65 27.33 -35.78
CA GLN A 107 -19.74 27.11 -36.74
C GLN A 107 -20.95 26.48 -36.05
N VAL A 108 -22.12 26.80 -36.50
CA VAL A 108 -23.37 26.21 -36.03
C VAL A 108 -24.12 25.62 -37.24
N PRO A 109 -24.49 24.33 -37.24
CA PRO A 109 -24.42 23.39 -36.13
C PRO A 109 -22.98 23.06 -35.72
N LEU A 110 -22.73 23.05 -34.38
CA LEU A 110 -21.46 22.61 -33.83
C LEU A 110 -21.44 21.09 -33.91
N ILE A 111 -20.36 20.55 -34.51
CA ILE A 111 -20.16 19.11 -34.67
C ILE A 111 -19.09 18.67 -33.68
N LEU A 112 -19.48 17.94 -32.66
CA LEU A 112 -18.56 17.23 -31.74
C LEU A 112 -18.45 15.78 -32.18
N ARG A 113 -17.24 15.21 -32.10
CA ARG A 113 -16.96 13.83 -32.44
C ARG A 113 -16.70 13.04 -31.16
N GLY A 114 -17.48 12.00 -30.96
CA GLY A 114 -17.29 11.04 -29.88
C GLY A 114 -16.44 9.83 -30.29
N LEU A 115 -16.47 8.80 -29.46
CA LEU A 115 -15.86 7.51 -29.75
C LEU A 115 -16.42 6.89 -31.05
N TYR A 116 -15.59 6.12 -31.73
CA TYR A 116 -15.95 5.51 -33.04
C TYR A 116 -16.38 6.51 -34.12
N GLN A 117 -15.88 7.78 -34.04
CA GLN A 117 -16.18 8.84 -35.03
C GLN A 117 -17.66 9.22 -35.08
N ARG A 118 -18.46 8.97 -34.08
CA ARG A 118 -19.87 9.44 -34.02
C ARG A 118 -19.89 10.93 -34.02
N LYS A 119 -20.84 11.49 -34.75
CA LYS A 119 -21.04 12.94 -34.91
C LYS A 119 -22.27 13.39 -34.11
N TYR A 120 -22.04 14.33 -33.21
CA TYR A 120 -23.11 14.98 -32.43
C TYR A 120 -23.28 16.41 -32.91
N LEU A 121 -24.51 16.77 -33.25
CA LEU A 121 -24.83 18.10 -33.81
C LEU A 121 -25.57 18.93 -32.76
N TYR A 122 -25.09 20.17 -32.58
CA TYR A 122 -25.69 21.13 -31.67
C TYR A 122 -26.01 22.42 -32.41
N GLN A 123 -27.28 22.85 -32.42
CA GLN A 123 -27.74 24.10 -33.02
C GLN A 123 -27.66 25.28 -32.07
N ASP A 124 -27.63 25.02 -30.78
CA ASP A 124 -27.56 26.01 -29.71
C ASP A 124 -26.16 25.96 -29.09
N VAL A 125 -25.37 27.01 -29.26
CA VAL A 125 -23.98 27.08 -28.88
C VAL A 125 -23.74 28.37 -28.10
N SER A 126 -23.01 28.26 -26.99
CA SER A 126 -22.56 29.42 -26.24
C SER A 126 -21.08 29.32 -25.91
N ARG A 127 -20.39 30.44 -26.03
CA ARG A 127 -18.97 30.57 -25.72
C ARG A 127 -18.75 31.75 -24.79
N THR A 128 -17.97 31.57 -23.77
CA THR A 128 -17.50 32.64 -22.89
C THR A 128 -16.26 33.25 -23.51
N LEU A 129 -16.18 34.58 -23.56
CA LEU A 129 -15.04 35.28 -24.17
C LEU A 129 -13.88 35.37 -23.17
N CYS A 130 -12.67 35.12 -23.66
CA CYS A 130 -11.44 35.34 -22.90
C CYS A 130 -11.17 36.85 -22.82
N GLN A 131 -11.01 37.35 -21.60
CA GLN A 131 -10.83 38.79 -21.36
C GLN A 131 -9.36 39.19 -21.55
N PRO A 132 -9.07 40.21 -22.39
CA PRO A 132 -7.73 40.74 -22.50
C PRO A 132 -7.35 41.54 -21.26
N GLU A 133 -6.06 41.63 -20.98
CA GLU A 133 -5.53 42.42 -19.87
C GLU A 133 -5.85 43.91 -20.05
N THR A 134 -6.40 44.55 -19.01
CA THR A 134 -6.65 45.96 -18.97
C THR A 134 -5.42 46.72 -18.45
N LYS A 135 -4.90 47.63 -19.25
CA LYS A 135 -3.71 48.46 -18.93
C LYS A 135 -4.06 49.76 -18.16
N SER A 136 -5.30 50.22 -18.28
CA SER A 136 -5.80 51.45 -17.64
C SER A 136 -6.93 51.18 -16.67
N GLU A 137 -7.21 52.12 -15.73
CA GLU A 137 -8.28 51.95 -14.74
C GLU A 137 -9.66 51.81 -15.40
N PHE A 138 -9.89 52.53 -16.50
CA PHE A 138 -11.08 52.41 -17.34
C PHE A 138 -10.64 52.27 -18.79
N GLU A 139 -11.07 51.26 -19.47
CA GLU A 139 -10.83 51.04 -20.90
C GLU A 139 -12.13 50.68 -21.59
N THR A 140 -12.53 51.45 -22.58
CA THR A 140 -13.65 51.10 -23.46
C THR A 140 -13.13 50.20 -24.57
N GLN A 141 -13.56 48.95 -24.57
CA GLN A 141 -13.19 47.98 -25.58
C GLN A 141 -14.39 47.68 -26.44
N TYR A 142 -14.15 47.58 -27.74
CA TYR A 142 -15.15 47.09 -28.68
C TYR A 142 -14.81 45.67 -29.08
N PHE A 143 -15.82 44.82 -29.16
CA PHE A 143 -15.69 43.55 -29.82
C PHE A 143 -16.81 43.40 -30.86
N TYR A 144 -16.53 42.61 -31.89
CA TYR A 144 -17.41 42.46 -33.05
C TYR A 144 -17.78 41.01 -33.19
N VAL A 145 -19.09 40.74 -33.47
CA VAL A 145 -19.57 39.42 -33.83
C VAL A 145 -19.95 39.40 -35.28
N ASP A 146 -19.16 38.75 -36.11
CA ASP A 146 -19.35 38.61 -37.54
C ASP A 146 -20.12 37.32 -37.80
N VAL A 147 -21.22 37.39 -38.56
CA VAL A 147 -22.05 36.25 -38.90
C VAL A 147 -22.10 36.08 -40.41
N SER A 148 -21.67 34.92 -40.91
CA SER A 148 -21.61 34.61 -42.33
C SER A 148 -21.97 33.15 -42.62
N THR A 149 -22.40 32.88 -43.82
CA THR A 149 -22.61 31.53 -44.34
C THR A 149 -22.21 31.43 -45.79
N LEU A 150 -22.03 30.24 -46.29
CA LEU A 150 -21.83 29.95 -47.70
C LEU A 150 -23.14 29.52 -48.40
N SER A 151 -24.24 29.39 -47.64
CA SER A 151 -25.53 28.97 -48.16
C SER A 151 -26.13 30.04 -49.07
N SER A 152 -26.67 29.62 -50.20
CA SER A 152 -27.44 30.48 -51.06
C SER A 152 -28.82 30.83 -50.48
N CYS A 153 -29.32 30.02 -49.58
CA CYS A 153 -30.59 30.22 -48.85
C CYS A 153 -30.36 31.03 -47.58
N ASN A 154 -31.39 31.77 -47.18
CA ASN A 154 -31.35 32.53 -45.93
C ASN A 154 -31.33 31.58 -44.74
N ALA A 155 -30.30 31.67 -43.92
CA ALA A 155 -30.18 30.98 -42.63
C ALA A 155 -30.58 31.92 -41.50
N SER A 156 -31.68 31.66 -40.85
CA SER A 156 -32.18 32.43 -39.71
C SER A 156 -31.46 32.02 -38.45
N TYR A 157 -31.00 32.97 -37.66
CA TYR A 157 -30.29 32.75 -36.42
C TYR A 157 -30.73 33.73 -35.33
N GLN A 158 -30.45 33.32 -34.09
CA GLN A 158 -30.67 34.11 -32.89
C GLN A 158 -29.31 34.33 -32.23
N LEU A 159 -28.99 35.61 -31.95
CA LEU A 159 -27.74 36.00 -31.25
C LEU A 159 -28.12 36.75 -29.98
N GLN A 160 -27.51 36.40 -28.88
CA GLN A 160 -27.59 37.10 -27.60
C GLN A 160 -26.19 37.18 -26.97
N VAL A 161 -25.83 38.35 -26.48
CA VAL A 161 -24.62 38.54 -25.71
C VAL A 161 -25.00 38.97 -24.29
N THR A 162 -24.56 38.20 -23.29
CA THR A 162 -24.90 38.45 -21.90
C THR A 162 -23.64 38.65 -21.07
N ARG A 163 -23.78 39.38 -19.99
CA ARG A 163 -22.74 39.45 -18.94
C ARG A 163 -22.89 38.23 -18.02
N VAL A 164 -21.75 37.60 -17.65
CA VAL A 164 -21.73 36.46 -16.77
C VAL A 164 -21.72 36.96 -15.34
N GLU A 165 -22.79 36.73 -14.60
CA GLU A 165 -22.84 36.97 -13.17
C GLU A 165 -21.87 36.03 -12.47
N ASN A 166 -21.17 36.54 -11.41
CA ASN A 166 -20.20 35.76 -10.63
C ASN A 166 -19.08 35.11 -11.45
N PHE A 167 -18.61 35.79 -12.50
CA PHE A 167 -17.49 35.35 -13.34
C PHE A 167 -16.22 35.14 -12.48
N VAL A 168 -16.01 35.96 -11.45
CA VAL A 168 -14.94 35.80 -10.46
C VAL A 168 -15.50 35.06 -9.24
N LEU A 169 -15.01 33.86 -9.04
CA LEU A 169 -15.37 33.03 -7.89
C LEU A 169 -14.77 33.60 -6.62
N ARG A 170 -15.56 33.60 -5.53
CA ARG A 170 -15.08 34.01 -4.21
C ARG A 170 -14.83 32.81 -3.33
N THR A 171 -13.86 32.95 -2.45
CA THR A 171 -13.48 31.88 -1.51
C THR A 171 -14.63 31.59 -0.53
N GLY A 172 -15.07 30.34 -0.45
CA GLY A 172 -16.11 29.85 0.44
C GLY A 172 -17.55 30.07 -0.03
N GLU A 173 -17.78 30.74 -1.17
CA GLU A 173 -19.11 30.94 -1.72
C GLU A 173 -19.50 29.76 -2.64
N HIS A 174 -20.72 29.29 -2.52
CA HIS A 174 -21.32 28.28 -3.41
C HIS A 174 -21.94 28.95 -4.62
N PHE A 175 -21.58 28.49 -5.78
CA PHE A 175 -22.11 28.98 -7.03
C PHE A 175 -22.65 27.82 -7.89
N SER A 176 -23.97 27.86 -8.17
CA SER A 176 -24.65 26.85 -9.00
C SER A 176 -24.87 27.35 -10.42
N PHE A 177 -24.60 26.51 -11.40
CA PHE A 177 -24.83 26.81 -12.80
C PHE A 177 -25.17 25.56 -13.62
N ASN A 178 -25.71 25.77 -14.81
CA ASN A 178 -26.00 24.70 -15.75
C ASN A 178 -25.00 24.72 -16.89
N ALA A 179 -24.51 23.54 -17.27
CA ALA A 179 -23.64 23.35 -18.44
C ALA A 179 -24.20 22.27 -19.36
N THR A 180 -23.93 22.40 -20.66
CA THR A 180 -24.21 21.38 -21.68
C THR A 180 -22.96 21.19 -22.53
N ALA A 181 -22.91 20.14 -23.36
CA ALA A 181 -21.75 19.87 -24.23
C ALA A 181 -21.44 21.01 -25.21
N SER A 182 -22.46 21.74 -25.67
CA SER A 182 -22.35 22.89 -26.56
C SER A 182 -22.25 24.23 -25.85
N ARG A 183 -22.50 24.25 -24.55
CA ARG A 183 -22.49 25.43 -23.68
C ARG A 183 -21.58 25.23 -22.49
N PRO A 184 -20.30 25.07 -22.68
CA PRO A 184 -19.33 24.99 -21.59
C PRO A 184 -19.32 26.30 -20.81
N GLN A 185 -18.82 26.23 -19.57
CA GLN A 185 -18.64 27.41 -18.72
C GLN A 185 -17.27 27.43 -18.10
N TYR A 186 -16.73 28.62 -17.91
CA TYR A 186 -15.54 28.80 -17.09
C TYR A 186 -15.61 30.08 -16.28
N PHE A 187 -14.91 30.09 -15.16
CA PHE A 187 -14.88 31.14 -14.15
C PHE A 187 -13.44 31.47 -13.78
N LYS A 188 -13.18 32.69 -13.37
CA LYS A 188 -11.88 33.13 -12.89
C LYS A 188 -11.83 33.00 -11.36
N TYR A 189 -10.71 32.57 -10.83
CA TYR A 189 -10.43 32.64 -9.40
C TYR A 189 -9.10 33.38 -9.19
N GLU A 190 -9.08 34.31 -8.23
CA GLU A 190 -7.88 35.03 -7.80
C GLU A 190 -7.53 34.64 -6.37
N PHE A 191 -6.26 34.29 -6.12
CA PHE A 191 -5.81 33.94 -4.78
C PHE A 191 -5.85 35.17 -3.88
N PRO A 192 -6.61 35.12 -2.77
CA PRO A 192 -6.59 36.19 -1.77
C PRO A 192 -5.20 36.32 -1.12
N ALA A 193 -4.95 37.48 -0.48
CA ALA A 193 -3.73 37.67 0.30
C ALA A 193 -3.67 36.64 1.45
N GLY A 194 -2.53 35.93 1.58
CA GLY A 194 -2.32 34.94 2.64
C GLY A 194 -2.85 33.54 2.33
N VAL A 195 -3.40 33.27 1.14
CA VAL A 195 -3.78 31.93 0.70
C VAL A 195 -2.76 31.45 -0.34
N ASP A 196 -2.02 30.38 0.00
CA ASP A 196 -1.00 29.79 -0.88
C ASP A 196 -1.50 28.60 -1.68
N SER A 197 -2.62 28.01 -1.26
CA SER A 197 -3.27 26.89 -1.94
C SER A 197 -4.78 26.90 -1.75
N ALA A 198 -5.49 26.48 -2.79
CA ALA A 198 -6.94 26.42 -2.80
C ALA A 198 -7.40 25.05 -3.33
N ILE A 199 -8.51 24.55 -2.82
CA ILE A 199 -9.17 23.37 -3.36
C ILE A 199 -10.45 23.78 -4.07
N VAL A 200 -10.56 23.41 -5.35
CA VAL A 200 -11.76 23.62 -6.16
C VAL A 200 -12.60 22.35 -6.06
N LYS A 201 -13.71 22.43 -5.36
CA LYS A 201 -14.68 21.33 -5.21
C LYS A 201 -15.85 21.59 -6.17
N VAL A 202 -16.19 20.58 -6.96
CA VAL A 202 -17.35 20.61 -7.85
C VAL A 202 -18.25 19.43 -7.53
N THR A 203 -19.53 19.71 -7.32
CA THR A 203 -20.52 18.68 -6.98
C THR A 203 -21.73 18.75 -7.91
N SER A 204 -22.40 17.63 -8.08
CA SER A 204 -23.66 17.54 -8.85
C SER A 204 -24.57 16.49 -8.21
N ALA A 205 -25.86 16.74 -8.23
CA ALA A 205 -26.87 15.80 -7.73
C ALA A 205 -26.95 14.54 -8.61
N THR A 206 -26.71 14.68 -9.93
CA THR A 206 -26.81 13.59 -10.89
C THR A 206 -25.43 13.07 -11.31
N ALA A 207 -25.31 11.74 -11.48
CA ALA A 207 -24.07 11.13 -11.95
C ALA A 207 -23.81 11.47 -13.43
N PHE A 208 -24.84 11.40 -14.24
CA PHE A 208 -24.79 11.66 -15.69
C PHE A 208 -25.56 12.93 -16.05
N PRO A 209 -25.18 13.58 -17.14
CA PRO A 209 -24.09 13.30 -18.08
C PRO A 209 -22.69 13.48 -17.45
N CYS A 210 -21.71 12.74 -18.01
CA CYS A 210 -20.29 12.84 -17.65
C CYS A 210 -19.77 14.26 -17.87
N SER A 211 -18.97 14.80 -16.99
CA SER A 211 -18.35 16.12 -17.12
C SER A 211 -16.86 16.08 -16.83
N VAL A 212 -16.15 17.08 -17.32
CA VAL A 212 -14.72 17.30 -17.08
C VAL A 212 -14.54 18.65 -16.41
N ILE A 213 -13.72 18.68 -15.39
CA ILE A 213 -13.28 19.92 -14.76
C ILE A 213 -11.81 20.09 -15.09
N SER A 214 -11.45 21.29 -15.56
CA SER A 214 -10.07 21.65 -15.87
C SER A 214 -9.69 22.96 -15.18
N ILE A 215 -8.48 23.01 -14.68
CA ILE A 215 -7.85 24.20 -14.12
C ILE A 215 -6.79 24.65 -15.11
N GLN A 216 -6.96 25.83 -15.65
CA GLN A 216 -6.10 26.40 -16.69
C GLN A 216 -5.54 27.75 -16.27
N ASP A 217 -4.34 28.09 -16.76
CA ASP A 217 -3.77 29.42 -16.57
C ASP A 217 -4.58 30.48 -17.28
N ILE A 218 -4.47 31.73 -16.86
CA ILE A 218 -5.15 32.90 -17.49
C ILE A 218 -4.48 33.26 -18.81
N LEU A 219 -4.61 32.37 -19.77
CA LEU A 219 -4.11 32.56 -21.12
C LEU A 219 -5.25 32.38 -22.13
N CYS A 220 -5.29 33.22 -23.16
CA CYS A 220 -6.21 33.03 -24.27
C CYS A 220 -5.53 32.29 -25.44
N PRO A 221 -6.18 31.33 -26.08
CA PRO A 221 -7.58 30.89 -25.89
C PRO A 221 -7.75 29.90 -24.71
N VAL A 222 -8.93 29.90 -24.09
CA VAL A 222 -9.33 28.92 -23.10
C VAL A 222 -9.79 27.64 -23.83
N TYR A 223 -9.33 26.48 -23.38
CA TYR A 223 -9.72 25.17 -23.92
C TYR A 223 -10.96 24.66 -23.19
N ASP A 224 -12.14 24.97 -23.76
CA ASP A 224 -13.44 24.74 -23.12
C ASP A 224 -14.37 23.79 -23.89
N LEU A 225 -13.86 23.00 -24.83
CA LEU A 225 -14.63 21.99 -25.57
C LEU A 225 -14.22 20.56 -25.16
N ASP A 226 -15.13 19.60 -25.33
CA ASP A 226 -14.91 18.20 -25.04
C ASP A 226 -13.64 17.60 -25.68
N ASN A 227 -13.33 18.06 -26.91
CA ASN A 227 -12.18 17.58 -27.68
C ASN A 227 -10.84 18.24 -27.29
N ASN A 228 -10.86 19.35 -26.55
CA ASN A 228 -9.62 20.08 -26.23
C ASN A 228 -9.40 20.43 -24.77
N VAL A 229 -10.38 20.23 -23.88
CA VAL A 229 -10.29 20.55 -22.44
C VAL A 229 -9.15 19.85 -21.72
N ALA A 230 -8.70 18.73 -22.26
CA ALA A 230 -7.61 17.92 -21.71
C ALA A 230 -6.21 18.29 -22.26
N PHE A 231 -6.08 19.33 -23.09
CA PHE A 231 -4.80 19.67 -23.70
C PHE A 231 -3.88 20.49 -22.81
N ILE A 232 -4.46 21.25 -21.90
CA ILE A 232 -3.69 22.17 -21.02
C ILE A 232 -4.28 22.13 -19.60
N GLY A 233 -3.39 22.30 -18.62
CA GLY A 233 -3.79 22.42 -17.23
C GLY A 233 -4.06 21.07 -16.55
N MET A 234 -4.51 21.14 -15.32
CA MET A 234 -4.93 19.95 -14.56
C MET A 234 -6.40 19.66 -14.85
N TYR A 235 -6.75 18.39 -15.06
CA TYR A 235 -8.14 18.02 -15.31
C TYR A 235 -8.55 16.69 -14.67
N GLN A 236 -9.86 16.59 -14.40
CA GLN A 236 -10.51 15.40 -13.87
C GLN A 236 -11.84 15.16 -14.56
N THR A 237 -12.17 13.91 -14.84
CA THR A 237 -13.55 13.50 -15.16
C THR A 237 -14.38 13.40 -13.87
N MET A 238 -15.69 13.68 -13.96
CA MET A 238 -16.57 13.56 -12.80
C MET A 238 -17.96 13.02 -13.15
N THR A 239 -18.50 12.24 -12.23
CA THR A 239 -19.93 11.93 -12.10
C THR A 239 -20.58 12.91 -11.14
N LYS A 240 -20.52 12.67 -9.83
CA LYS A 240 -21.15 13.53 -8.80
C LYS A 240 -20.17 14.46 -8.10
N LYS A 241 -18.91 14.10 -8.00
CA LYS A 241 -17.91 14.87 -7.26
C LYS A 241 -16.60 14.95 -8.03
N ALA A 242 -15.94 16.09 -7.92
CA ALA A 242 -14.54 16.26 -8.26
C ALA A 242 -13.90 17.28 -7.32
N ALA A 243 -12.60 17.16 -7.12
CA ALA A 243 -11.82 18.10 -6.34
C ALA A 243 -10.40 18.20 -6.89
N ILE A 244 -9.94 19.43 -7.13
CA ILE A 244 -8.58 19.71 -7.61
C ILE A 244 -7.94 20.69 -6.64
N THR A 245 -6.83 20.30 -6.05
CA THR A 245 -6.02 21.18 -5.21
C THR A 245 -5.01 21.93 -6.06
N VAL A 246 -5.03 23.25 -5.96
CA VAL A 246 -4.25 24.19 -6.79
C VAL A 246 -3.30 24.96 -5.89
N GLN A 247 -2.02 25.03 -6.26
CA GLN A 247 -1.02 25.81 -5.54
C GLN A 247 -0.77 27.13 -6.25
N LYS A 248 -0.70 28.24 -5.48
CA LYS A 248 -0.47 29.58 -6.00
C LYS A 248 0.83 29.70 -6.80
N LYS A 249 1.86 28.94 -6.41
CA LYS A 249 3.18 28.94 -7.07
C LYS A 249 3.14 28.42 -8.51
N ASP A 250 2.12 27.60 -8.86
CA ASP A 250 1.99 26.99 -10.18
C ASP A 250 1.40 27.98 -11.22
N PHE A 251 0.89 29.13 -10.75
CA PHE A 251 0.25 30.17 -11.58
C PHE A 251 0.96 31.53 -11.40
N PRO A 252 1.71 31.98 -12.41
CA PRO A 252 2.45 33.25 -12.33
C PRO A 252 1.58 34.47 -12.09
N SER A 253 0.35 34.47 -12.61
CA SER A 253 -0.66 35.53 -12.47
C SER A 253 -1.39 35.52 -11.12
N HIS A 254 -1.09 34.54 -10.23
CA HIS A 254 -1.82 34.28 -8.98
C HIS A 254 -3.33 34.13 -9.16
N SER A 255 -3.76 33.70 -10.35
CA SER A 255 -5.15 33.45 -10.71
C SER A 255 -5.24 32.36 -11.79
N PHE A 256 -6.38 31.68 -11.85
CA PHE A 256 -6.60 30.61 -12.81
C PHE A 256 -8.08 30.56 -13.26
N TYR A 257 -8.32 29.86 -14.37
CA TYR A 257 -9.66 29.55 -14.84
C TYR A 257 -10.09 28.15 -14.34
N VAL A 258 -11.33 28.08 -13.83
CA VAL A 258 -12.04 26.84 -13.55
C VAL A 258 -12.97 26.57 -14.73
N VAL A 259 -12.62 25.61 -15.57
CA VAL A 259 -13.34 25.27 -16.80
C VAL A 259 -14.16 24.01 -16.57
N VAL A 260 -15.45 24.05 -16.90
CA VAL A 260 -16.37 22.91 -16.77
C VAL A 260 -17.01 22.59 -18.10
N VAL A 261 -16.83 21.36 -18.55
CA VAL A 261 -17.31 20.86 -19.83
C VAL A 261 -18.14 19.59 -19.60
N VAL A 262 -19.32 19.52 -20.17
CA VAL A 262 -20.12 18.30 -20.23
C VAL A 262 -19.69 17.49 -21.47
N LYS A 263 -19.37 16.21 -21.26
CA LYS A 263 -18.95 15.33 -22.36
C LYS A 263 -20.12 14.93 -23.25
N THR A 264 -19.81 14.66 -24.50
CA THR A 264 -20.77 14.15 -25.48
C THR A 264 -21.21 12.71 -25.19
N GLU A 265 -20.34 11.94 -24.50
CA GLU A 265 -20.55 10.53 -24.19
C GLU A 265 -20.21 10.25 -22.71
N ASP A 266 -20.78 9.16 -22.17
CA ASP A 266 -20.66 8.84 -20.74
C ASP A 266 -19.62 7.76 -20.42
N GLU A 267 -18.93 7.21 -21.42
CA GLU A 267 -17.97 6.11 -21.24
C GLU A 267 -16.83 6.44 -20.30
N ALA A 268 -16.27 7.65 -20.38
CA ALA A 268 -15.20 8.10 -19.51
C ALA A 268 -15.59 8.09 -18.02
N CYS A 269 -16.91 8.11 -17.75
CA CYS A 269 -17.48 8.07 -16.41
C CYS A 269 -18.16 6.74 -16.06
N GLY A 270 -17.92 5.68 -16.84
CA GLY A 270 -18.50 4.36 -16.60
C GLY A 270 -19.93 4.17 -17.13
N GLY A 271 -20.44 5.10 -17.93
CA GLY A 271 -21.73 4.96 -18.60
C GLY A 271 -21.73 3.81 -19.62
N SER A 272 -22.89 3.23 -19.83
CA SER A 272 -23.05 2.13 -20.80
C SER A 272 -22.82 2.62 -22.22
N LEU A 273 -22.00 1.89 -22.96
CA LEU A 273 -21.84 2.02 -24.39
C LEU A 273 -23.16 1.57 -25.07
N HIS A 274 -23.88 2.51 -25.63
CA HIS A 274 -24.96 2.14 -26.53
C HIS A 274 -24.35 1.70 -27.87
N TYR A 275 -24.40 0.41 -28.11
CA TYR A 275 -24.00 -0.17 -29.39
C TYR A 275 -25.09 0.13 -30.42
N TYR A 276 -24.85 1.16 -31.27
CA TYR A 276 -25.68 1.39 -32.43
C TYR A 276 -25.07 0.65 -33.63
N PRO A 277 -25.86 -0.13 -34.41
CA PRO A 277 -25.38 -0.70 -35.66
C PRO A 277 -24.95 0.45 -36.60
N PHE A 278 -23.78 0.31 -37.19
CA PHE A 278 -23.12 1.30 -38.03
C PHE A 278 -23.99 1.75 -39.22
N SER A 279 -24.60 2.93 -39.18
CA SER A 279 -24.73 3.79 -40.33
C SER A 279 -23.74 4.95 -40.14
N LYS A 280 -22.69 4.98 -40.96
CA LYS A 280 -21.51 5.84 -40.74
C LYS A 280 -21.81 7.34 -40.92
N ASP A 281 -22.96 7.75 -41.38
CA ASP A 281 -23.18 9.11 -41.85
C ASP A 281 -24.36 9.86 -41.20
N GLU A 282 -25.20 9.23 -40.43
CA GLU A 282 -26.27 9.91 -39.70
C GLU A 282 -25.80 10.46 -38.34
N PRO A 283 -25.94 11.78 -38.12
CA PRO A 283 -25.66 12.37 -36.83
C PRO A 283 -26.64 11.88 -35.77
N VAL A 284 -26.15 11.57 -34.61
CA VAL A 284 -26.99 11.13 -33.48
C VAL A 284 -27.48 12.38 -32.75
N ASP A 285 -28.79 12.53 -32.68
CA ASP A 285 -29.41 13.56 -31.83
C ASP A 285 -29.58 12.97 -30.40
N GLN A 286 -28.76 13.43 -29.47
CA GLN A 286 -28.86 13.02 -28.06
C GLN A 286 -29.63 14.03 -27.21
N GLY A 287 -30.23 15.05 -27.82
CA GLY A 287 -30.89 16.14 -27.09
C GLY A 287 -29.90 16.99 -26.25
N ASN A 288 -30.42 17.90 -25.47
CA ASN A 288 -29.62 18.76 -24.60
C ASN A 288 -29.18 17.96 -23.35
N ARG A 289 -27.96 17.42 -23.37
CA ARG A 289 -27.33 16.81 -22.23
C ARG A 289 -26.94 17.90 -21.22
N GLN A 290 -27.87 18.24 -20.34
CA GLN A 290 -27.71 19.30 -19.35
C GLN A 290 -27.33 18.73 -17.99
N LYS A 291 -26.38 19.35 -17.30
CA LYS A 291 -25.99 19.04 -15.93
C LYS A 291 -25.93 20.31 -15.09
N THR A 292 -26.53 20.26 -13.92
CA THR A 292 -26.40 21.28 -12.89
C THR A 292 -25.21 20.96 -12.00
N LEU A 293 -24.34 21.93 -11.81
CA LEU A 293 -23.09 21.80 -11.08
C LEU A 293 -22.97 22.93 -10.07
N ASP A 294 -22.45 22.58 -8.90
CA ASP A 294 -22.16 23.52 -7.82
C ASP A 294 -20.63 23.59 -7.64
N VAL A 295 -20.06 24.77 -7.73
CA VAL A 295 -18.63 25.04 -7.55
C VAL A 295 -18.40 25.79 -6.26
N VAL A 296 -17.43 25.32 -5.48
CA VAL A 296 -16.92 25.99 -4.28
C VAL A 296 -15.41 25.98 -4.31
N VAL A 297 -14.80 27.13 -4.08
CA VAL A 297 -13.36 27.25 -3.90
C VAL A 297 -13.09 27.54 -2.43
N SER A 298 -12.42 26.64 -1.74
CA SER A 298 -12.02 26.79 -0.33
C SER A 298 -10.50 26.85 -0.21
N PRO A 299 -9.95 27.57 0.80
CA PRO A 299 -8.53 27.52 1.06
C PRO A 299 -8.15 26.08 1.39
N ALA A 300 -7.04 25.60 0.82
CA ALA A 300 -6.47 24.32 1.20
C ALA A 300 -5.75 24.44 2.55
N VAL A 301 -5.30 23.30 3.05
CA VAL A 301 -4.69 23.18 4.37
C VAL A 301 -3.48 24.11 4.53
N THR A 302 -3.39 24.76 5.70
CA THR A 302 -2.31 25.68 6.07
C THR A 302 -1.00 24.92 6.32
N SER A 303 0.14 25.61 6.22
CA SER A 303 1.47 25.04 6.56
C SER A 303 1.53 24.53 8.01
N GLN A 304 0.76 25.12 8.91
CA GLN A 304 0.65 24.66 10.30
C GLN A 304 0.03 23.25 10.41
N ALA A 305 -0.93 22.91 9.57
CA ALA A 305 -1.53 21.59 9.57
C ALA A 305 -0.55 20.49 9.07
N TYR A 306 0.32 20.83 8.11
CA TYR A 306 1.42 19.92 7.72
C TYR A 306 2.36 19.64 8.90
N VAL A 307 2.77 20.69 9.61
CA VAL A 307 3.62 20.54 10.80
C VAL A 307 2.91 19.71 11.87
N SER A 308 1.63 20.00 12.15
CA SER A 308 0.83 19.25 13.11
C SER A 308 0.67 17.78 12.70
N GLY A 309 0.42 17.49 11.43
CA GLY A 309 0.32 16.13 10.91
C GLY A 309 1.62 15.33 11.05
N VAL A 310 2.76 15.94 10.69
CA VAL A 310 4.07 15.31 10.85
C VAL A 310 4.41 15.08 12.33
N LEU A 311 4.21 16.08 13.18
CA LEU A 311 4.48 15.95 14.62
C LEU A 311 3.57 14.94 15.30
N PHE A 312 2.30 14.87 14.91
CA PHE A 312 1.37 13.86 15.38
C PHE A 312 1.84 12.44 15.00
N SER A 313 2.17 12.21 13.74
CA SER A 313 2.65 10.90 13.25
C SER A 313 3.91 10.46 13.99
N LEU A 314 4.90 11.36 14.10
CA LEU A 314 6.13 11.08 14.83
C LEU A 314 5.85 10.86 16.33
N GLY A 315 4.99 11.69 16.94
CA GLY A 315 4.63 11.60 18.36
C GLY A 315 3.99 10.26 18.70
N VAL A 316 3.04 9.81 17.89
CA VAL A 316 2.38 8.50 18.08
C VAL A 316 3.40 7.37 18.04
N PHE A 317 4.22 7.28 17.01
CA PHE A 317 5.12 6.13 16.84
C PHE A 317 6.35 6.20 17.76
N LEU A 318 6.91 7.38 18.01
CA LEU A 318 8.01 7.53 18.96
C LEU A 318 7.58 7.28 20.41
N SER A 319 6.30 7.45 20.76
CA SER A 319 5.79 7.07 22.07
C SER A 319 6.01 5.58 22.39
N PHE A 320 5.96 4.70 21.40
CA PHE A 320 6.26 3.26 21.55
C PHE A 320 7.73 3.03 21.89
N TYR A 321 8.65 3.83 21.32
CA TYR A 321 10.06 3.77 21.68
C TYR A 321 10.30 4.19 23.12
N VAL A 322 9.67 5.29 23.53
CA VAL A 322 9.75 5.78 24.92
C VAL A 322 9.18 4.73 25.88
N LEU A 323 8.00 4.18 25.58
CA LEU A 323 7.37 3.12 26.37
C LEU A 323 8.29 1.89 26.47
N THR A 324 8.87 1.45 25.37
CA THR A 324 9.79 0.30 25.35
C THR A 324 11.04 0.58 26.18
N MET A 325 11.61 1.79 26.09
CA MET A 325 12.74 2.21 26.91
C MET A 325 12.39 2.26 28.40
N LEU A 326 11.21 2.79 28.76
CA LEU A 326 10.74 2.83 30.15
C LEU A 326 10.54 1.42 30.72
N LEU A 327 9.95 0.51 29.93
CA LEU A 327 9.80 -0.90 30.32
C LEU A 327 11.15 -1.59 30.51
N ALA A 328 12.09 -1.39 29.62
CA ALA A 328 13.45 -1.93 29.73
C ALA A 328 14.20 -1.36 30.95
N CYS A 329 14.06 -0.06 31.21
CA CYS A 329 14.63 0.59 32.40
C CYS A 329 14.01 0.05 33.69
N TRP A 330 12.69 -0.13 33.71
CA TRP A 330 11.98 -0.69 34.86
C TRP A 330 12.38 -2.15 35.14
N GLU A 331 12.47 -2.97 34.11
CA GLU A 331 12.92 -4.36 34.21
C GLU A 331 14.37 -4.44 34.75
N ASN A 332 15.27 -3.62 34.21
CA ASN A 332 16.65 -3.54 34.71
C ASN A 332 16.72 -3.05 36.17
N TRP A 333 15.86 -2.08 36.54
CA TRP A 333 15.79 -1.58 37.93
C TRP A 333 15.26 -2.67 38.87
N ARG A 334 14.23 -3.40 38.46
CA ARG A 334 13.65 -4.53 39.19
C ARG A 334 14.69 -5.61 39.42
N HIS A 335 15.41 -6.03 38.40
CA HIS A 335 16.49 -7.01 38.51
C HIS A 335 17.62 -6.54 39.43
N ARG A 336 18.02 -5.29 39.38
CA ARG A 336 19.02 -4.73 40.30
C ARG A 336 18.51 -4.77 41.74
N LYS A 337 17.25 -4.44 41.96
CA LYS A 337 16.63 -4.47 43.28
C LYS A 337 16.56 -5.90 43.86
N GLU A 338 16.18 -6.85 43.02
CA GLU A 338 16.16 -8.27 43.38
C GLU A 338 17.59 -8.78 43.73
N HIS A 339 18.58 -8.37 42.92
CA HIS A 339 19.98 -8.71 43.14
C HIS A 339 20.54 -8.08 44.45
N LEU A 340 20.23 -6.84 44.73
CA LEU A 340 20.58 -6.14 45.95
C LEU A 340 19.88 -6.76 47.18
N GLY A 341 18.61 -7.15 47.05
CA GLY A 341 17.86 -7.85 48.10
C GLY A 341 18.46 -9.22 48.42
N LEU A 342 18.93 -9.95 47.38
CA LEU A 342 19.60 -11.24 47.54
C LEU A 342 20.96 -11.06 48.24
N LEU A 343 21.75 -10.07 47.88
CA LEU A 343 23.02 -9.74 48.56
C LEU A 343 22.78 -9.35 50.00
N ALA A 344 21.75 -8.52 50.30
CA ALA A 344 21.40 -8.16 51.67
C ALA A 344 20.87 -9.35 52.50
N ALA A 345 20.24 -10.34 51.86
CA ALA A 345 19.81 -11.56 52.51
C ALA A 345 20.97 -12.53 52.82
N LEU A 346 22.05 -12.46 52.05
CA LEU A 346 23.30 -13.20 52.27
C LEU A 346 24.17 -12.58 53.38
N ASP A 347 24.05 -11.26 53.61
CA ASP A 347 24.77 -10.52 54.65
C ASP A 347 24.10 -10.59 56.03
N THR A 348 22.89 -11.10 56.15
CA THR A 348 22.23 -11.38 57.43
C THR A 348 22.70 -12.69 57.97
N PRO A 349 23.52 -12.73 59.02
CA PRO A 349 23.93 -13.96 59.67
C PRO A 349 22.68 -14.64 60.27
N SER A 350 22.30 -15.79 59.75
CA SER A 350 21.25 -16.61 60.36
C SER A 350 21.67 -16.99 61.79
N ALA A 351 20.84 -16.67 62.78
CA ALA A 351 21.07 -16.87 64.19
C ALA A 351 21.27 -18.37 64.62
N GLU A 352 21.22 -19.30 63.66
CA GLU A 352 21.46 -20.74 63.91
C GLU A 352 22.91 -21.19 63.72
N THR A 353 23.81 -20.39 63.13
CA THR A 353 25.24 -20.75 62.99
C THR A 353 26.11 -20.18 64.08
N ALA A 354 25.57 -19.40 65.02
CA ALA A 354 26.30 -18.82 66.10
C ALA A 354 26.56 -19.81 67.30
N SER A 355 25.99 -21.02 67.29
CA SER A 355 26.13 -21.96 68.37
C SER A 355 27.22 -23.08 68.20
N LEU A 356 27.90 -23.08 67.04
CA LEU A 356 28.89 -24.13 66.72
C LEU A 356 30.35 -23.67 66.55
N LEU A 357 30.64 -22.37 66.78
CA LEU A 357 32.06 -21.85 66.77
C LEU A 357 32.40 -21.09 68.00
N GLY A 358 32.17 -21.75 69.14
CA GLY A 358 32.76 -21.38 70.39
C GLY A 358 33.95 -22.33 70.67
N HIS A 359 35.13 -21.94 70.28
CA HIS A 359 36.44 -22.29 70.82
C HIS A 359 37.51 -22.31 69.71
N ALA A 360 38.15 -21.17 69.47
CA ALA A 360 39.57 -21.10 69.24
C ALA A 360 40.02 -19.63 69.30
N ARG A 361 40.65 -19.33 70.48
CA ARG A 361 41.50 -18.10 70.62
C ARG A 361 42.70 -18.18 69.72
N LEU A 362 43.13 -17.00 69.16
CA LEU A 362 44.45 -16.40 69.41
C LEU A 362 44.72 -15.26 68.39
N THR A 363 44.69 -14.09 68.88
CA THR A 363 45.61 -12.90 68.83
C THR A 363 46.11 -12.33 67.52
N PRO A 364 46.30 -11.01 67.49
CA PRO A 364 46.44 -10.19 66.33
C PRO A 364 47.87 -9.88 65.95
N ASP A 365 48.08 -9.48 64.73
CA ASP A 365 49.05 -8.38 64.45
C ASP A 365 49.17 -8.08 62.94
N ALA A 366 49.12 -6.83 62.73
CA ALA A 366 49.89 -6.00 61.86
C ALA A 366 49.57 -5.85 60.34
N ILE A 367 49.06 -4.71 60.04
CA ILE A 367 49.61 -3.53 59.43
C ILE A 367 49.64 -3.46 57.93
N LEU A 368 48.90 -2.45 57.41
CA LEU A 368 49.13 -1.47 56.36
C LEU A 368 49.61 -1.88 55.00
N GLY A 369 48.87 -1.42 54.04
CA GLY A 369 49.39 -1.16 52.71
C GLY A 369 48.33 -0.72 51.72
N ARG A 370 48.07 0.56 51.61
CA ARG A 370 47.27 1.24 50.62
C ARG A 370 48.00 1.43 49.28
N PRO A 371 47.25 1.83 48.19
CA PRO A 371 47.53 1.55 46.81
C PRO A 371 48.43 2.56 46.12
N PRO A 372 48.69 2.57 44.86
CA PRO A 372 47.87 3.30 43.91
C PRO A 372 47.90 2.90 42.39
N TYR A 373 46.90 3.30 41.70
CA TYR A 373 46.78 4.13 40.48
C TYR A 373 47.51 3.74 39.19
N ASN A 374 46.72 3.76 38.11
CA ASN A 374 46.94 4.23 36.75
C ASN A 374 47.85 3.46 35.79
N GLY A 375 47.30 3.33 34.58
CA GLY A 375 48.12 3.35 33.36
C GLY A 375 47.43 2.79 32.14
N TYR A 376 47.09 3.66 31.25
CA TYR A 376 46.77 3.45 29.83
C TYR A 376 47.87 2.62 29.10
N GLY A 377 47.45 1.82 28.11
CA GLY A 377 48.41 1.26 27.15
C GLY A 377 47.77 0.47 26.01
N TYR A 378 47.76 1.08 24.85
CA TYR A 378 47.59 0.51 23.53
C TYR A 378 48.67 -0.49 23.14
N GLY A 379 48.37 -1.48 22.26
CA GLY A 379 49.42 -2.19 21.47
C GLY A 379 49.01 -3.63 21.21
N SER A 380 48.54 -3.95 20.12
CA SER A 380 48.97 -4.52 18.86
C SER A 380 50.03 -5.63 18.87
N PHE A 381 49.72 -6.68 18.15
CA PHE A 381 50.52 -7.62 17.36
C PHE A 381 51.11 -8.90 17.94
N ASP A 382 50.71 -9.95 17.23
CA ASP A 382 51.48 -11.06 16.61
C ASP A 382 51.91 -12.31 17.37
N ASN A 383 51.43 -13.37 16.76
CA ASN A 383 52.06 -14.63 16.34
C ASN A 383 53.06 -15.35 17.24
N ALA A 384 52.81 -16.60 17.36
CA ALA A 384 53.61 -17.75 17.02
C ALA A 384 53.60 -18.89 18.05
N SER A 385 53.06 -19.96 17.54
CA SER A 385 53.53 -21.35 17.56
C SER A 385 54.42 -21.84 18.69
N THR A 386 54.09 -23.02 19.07
CA THR A 386 54.85 -24.26 19.28
C THR A 386 54.70 -24.88 20.66
N ALA A 387 54.14 -26.04 20.61
CA ALA A 387 54.62 -27.38 20.98
C ALA A 387 54.86 -27.72 22.44
N SER A 388 54.15 -28.75 22.75
CA SER A 388 54.55 -29.98 23.45
C SER A 388 54.61 -30.00 24.95
N THR A 389 53.94 -31.01 25.39
CA THR A 389 54.25 -32.16 26.27
C THR A 389 54.02 -32.02 27.75
N GLU A 390 53.23 -33.02 28.13
CA GLU A 390 53.27 -33.93 29.22
C GLU A 390 52.92 -33.52 30.64
N ASN A 391 51.89 -34.23 31.05
CA ASN A 391 51.73 -35.03 32.27
C ASN A 391 51.87 -34.40 33.64
N VAL A 392 50.90 -34.76 34.41
CA VAL A 392 50.86 -35.40 35.71
C VAL A 392 49.89 -34.74 36.68
N THR A 393 48.88 -35.52 36.98
CA THR A 393 48.13 -35.72 38.27
C THR A 393 48.32 -34.66 39.35
N ASP A 394 47.27 -34.05 39.80
CA ASP A 394 46.69 -34.42 41.09
C ASP A 394 45.37 -33.73 41.40
N SER A 395 44.52 -34.51 42.01
CA SER A 395 43.31 -34.15 42.66
C SER A 395 43.42 -32.98 43.61
N LEU A 396 42.42 -32.09 43.61
CA LEU A 396 41.85 -31.56 44.86
C LEU A 396 40.60 -30.76 44.58
N LEU A 397 39.51 -31.26 45.11
CA LEU A 397 38.30 -30.55 45.55
C LEU A 397 38.31 -29.04 45.34
N SER A 398 37.42 -28.56 44.50
CA SER A 398 36.79 -27.28 44.68
C SER A 398 35.28 -27.50 44.81
N THR A 399 34.81 -27.29 45.98
CA THR A 399 33.41 -27.13 46.35
C THR A 399 32.87 -25.89 45.68
N GLU A 400 32.23 -26.04 44.56
CA GLU A 400 31.41 -24.93 44.01
C GLU A 400 30.09 -24.93 44.77
N ALA A 401 29.95 -23.89 45.59
CA ALA A 401 28.69 -23.50 46.20
C ALA A 401 27.68 -23.14 45.11
N SER A 402 26.74 -24.02 44.88
CA SER A 402 25.54 -23.79 44.10
C SER A 402 24.73 -22.68 44.77
N TYR A 403 24.76 -21.49 44.21
CA TYR A 403 23.88 -20.39 44.61
C TYR A 403 22.44 -20.70 44.20
N ALA A 404 21.65 -21.13 45.15
CA ALA A 404 20.23 -21.29 45.03
C ALA A 404 19.55 -19.91 45.10
N TYR A 405 18.89 -19.55 44.06
CA TYR A 405 18.06 -18.36 43.94
C TYR A 405 16.77 -18.56 44.79
N ALA A 406 16.63 -17.79 45.84
CA ALA A 406 15.39 -17.69 46.59
C ALA A 406 14.55 -16.51 46.14
N GLY A 407 13.85 -16.68 45.07
CA GLY A 407 12.73 -15.84 44.66
C GLY A 407 11.55 -16.78 44.36
N GLN A 408 10.37 -16.45 44.81
CA GLN A 408 9.17 -17.26 44.60
C GLN A 408 8.78 -17.31 43.12
N ASP A 409 9.57 -18.01 42.33
CA ASP A 409 9.23 -18.41 40.97
C ASP A 409 8.69 -19.84 41.02
N PRO A 410 7.57 -20.15 40.38
CA PRO A 410 7.02 -21.51 40.36
C PRO A 410 7.98 -22.57 39.85
N CYS A 411 9.05 -22.14 39.16
CA CYS A 411 10.11 -23.06 38.69
C CYS A 411 10.96 -23.65 39.80
N GLN A 412 11.20 -22.96 40.92
CA GLN A 412 12.07 -23.45 41.98
C GLN A 412 11.43 -24.52 42.85
N HIS A 413 10.10 -24.43 43.09
CA HIS A 413 9.43 -25.44 43.95
C HIS A 413 9.35 -26.82 43.29
N ARG A 414 9.45 -26.88 41.96
CA ARG A 414 9.48 -28.12 41.21
C ARG A 414 10.86 -28.74 41.12
N GLN A 415 11.94 -27.96 41.21
CA GLN A 415 13.32 -28.47 41.11
C GLN A 415 13.77 -29.25 42.38
N ARG A 416 13.27 -28.91 43.57
CA ARG A 416 13.63 -29.66 44.80
C ARG A 416 13.08 -31.08 44.85
N HIS A 417 11.97 -31.37 44.23
CA HIS A 417 11.41 -32.74 44.16
C HIS A 417 12.09 -33.63 43.13
N TRP A 418 12.88 -33.07 42.19
CA TRP A 418 13.49 -33.84 41.12
C TRP A 418 14.96 -34.22 41.38
N ALA A 419 15.66 -33.49 42.22
CA ALA A 419 17.04 -33.84 42.62
C ALA A 419 17.12 -35.20 43.35
N ILE A 420 16.02 -35.62 43.99
CA ILE A 420 15.95 -36.92 44.72
C ILE A 420 15.55 -38.08 43.78
N ALA A 421 14.94 -37.80 42.64
CA ALA A 421 14.51 -38.82 41.67
C ALA A 421 15.57 -39.16 40.61
N MET A 422 16.61 -38.33 40.48
CA MET A 422 17.62 -38.49 39.42
C MET A 422 18.73 -39.49 39.74
N ASP A 423 18.85 -39.89 41.02
CA ASP A 423 19.91 -40.80 41.44
C ASP A 423 19.60 -42.30 41.15
N ARG A 424 18.42 -42.61 40.61
CA ARG A 424 18.02 -43.99 40.28
C ARG A 424 17.88 -44.34 38.80
N SER A 425 18.06 -43.38 37.87
CA SER A 425 17.90 -43.66 36.42
C SER A 425 19.15 -43.47 35.58
N LEU A 426 20.35 -43.28 36.21
CA LEU A 426 21.60 -43.01 35.50
C LEU A 426 22.40 -44.26 35.13
N GLU A 427 21.89 -45.45 35.44
CA GLU A 427 22.65 -46.69 35.18
C GLU A 427 22.42 -47.34 33.80
N ASN A 428 21.56 -46.79 32.91
CA ASN A 428 21.26 -47.53 31.68
C ASN A 428 21.42 -46.72 30.36
N VAL A 429 22.26 -45.69 30.29
CA VAL A 429 22.59 -45.03 29.01
C VAL A 429 24.10 -44.75 28.91
N ALA A 430 24.88 -45.83 29.02
CA ALA A 430 26.28 -45.80 28.57
C ALA A 430 26.36 -46.62 27.29
N GLY A 431 26.53 -45.96 26.17
CA GLY A 431 26.91 -46.62 24.93
C GLY A 431 26.31 -46.08 23.66
N ARG A 432 26.76 -44.87 23.24
CA ARG A 432 26.77 -44.51 21.82
C ARG A 432 28.03 -43.68 21.53
N PRO A 433 28.84 -44.10 20.54
CA PRO A 433 30.05 -43.37 20.18
C PRO A 433 29.72 -42.05 19.48
N ARG A 434 30.38 -41.00 19.93
CA ARG A 434 30.52 -39.73 19.25
C ARG A 434 31.36 -39.94 17.97
N LEU A 435 30.77 -39.75 16.84
CA LEU A 435 31.52 -39.60 15.58
C LEU A 435 31.90 -38.15 15.44
N ASP A 436 33.14 -37.84 15.79
CA ASP A 436 33.80 -36.59 15.43
C ASP A 436 34.47 -36.78 14.06
N SER A 437 34.28 -35.74 13.27
CA SER A 437 35.09 -35.35 12.09
C SER A 437 35.03 -36.18 10.83
N LEU A 438 34.59 -35.52 9.80
CA LEU A 438 35.34 -35.34 8.53
C LEU A 438 34.63 -34.38 7.53
N SER A 439 35.41 -33.32 7.22
CA SER A 439 35.54 -32.55 6.00
C SER A 439 34.34 -32.23 5.10
N SER A 440 34.09 -30.93 5.00
CA SER A 440 33.63 -30.16 3.84
C SER A 440 33.59 -30.90 2.51
N VAL A 441 32.43 -31.34 2.09
CA VAL A 441 31.91 -31.36 0.71
C VAL A 441 30.48 -31.88 0.78
N GLU A 442 29.51 -31.09 0.25
CA GLU A 442 28.09 -31.45 0.05
C GLU A 442 27.27 -31.77 1.35
N GLU A 443 27.37 -30.88 2.34
CA GLU A 443 26.60 -31.00 3.60
C GLU A 443 25.08 -30.88 3.43
N ASP A 444 24.59 -30.29 2.35
CA ASP A 444 23.15 -30.03 2.22
C ASP A 444 22.33 -31.23 1.75
N GLU A 445 22.92 -32.19 1.09
CA GLU A 445 22.20 -33.38 0.56
C GLU A 445 22.33 -34.59 1.46
N TYR A 446 23.42 -34.72 2.19
CA TYR A 446 23.67 -35.84 3.13
C TYR A 446 22.90 -35.69 4.44
N ASP A 447 22.78 -34.46 4.95
CA ASP A 447 22.03 -34.12 6.18
C ASP A 447 20.51 -34.37 6.01
N THR A 448 19.97 -34.25 4.80
CA THR A 448 18.53 -34.49 4.54
C THR A 448 18.17 -35.96 4.52
N LEU A 449 19.05 -36.87 4.14
CA LEU A 449 18.75 -38.29 4.03
C LEU A 449 18.95 -39.08 5.35
N ALA A 450 20.02 -38.81 6.10
CA ALA A 450 20.29 -39.47 7.37
C ALA A 450 19.33 -39.02 8.48
N ASP A 451 18.96 -37.73 8.50
CA ASP A 451 18.00 -37.18 9.46
C ASP A 451 16.58 -37.70 9.24
N ILE A 452 16.20 -37.96 7.99
CA ILE A 452 14.86 -38.45 7.65
C ILE A 452 14.61 -39.86 8.14
N ASP A 453 15.61 -40.71 8.18
CA ASP A 453 15.47 -42.11 8.59
C ASP A 453 15.54 -42.30 10.12
N SER A 454 16.34 -41.55 10.83
CA SER A 454 16.34 -41.52 12.30
C SER A 454 15.08 -40.88 12.86
N ASP A 455 14.61 -39.76 12.29
CA ASP A 455 13.39 -39.10 12.72
C ASP A 455 12.13 -39.91 12.44
N LYS A 456 12.06 -40.63 11.33
CA LYS A 456 10.95 -41.55 11.00
C LYS A 456 10.76 -42.64 12.02
N ASN A 457 11.83 -43.22 12.53
CA ASN A 457 11.76 -44.31 13.50
C ASN A 457 11.32 -43.85 14.90
N VAL A 458 11.75 -42.67 15.34
CA VAL A 458 11.34 -42.07 16.60
C VAL A 458 9.90 -41.59 16.58
N ILE A 459 9.46 -41.02 15.46
CA ILE A 459 8.11 -40.52 15.27
C ILE A 459 7.09 -41.67 15.19
N ARG A 460 7.47 -42.82 14.67
CA ARG A 460 6.56 -44.00 14.58
C ARG A 460 6.31 -44.75 15.88
N THR A 461 7.23 -44.66 16.82
CA THR A 461 7.16 -45.44 18.08
C THR A 461 6.45 -44.67 19.21
N LYS A 462 6.37 -43.35 19.17
CA LYS A 462 5.71 -42.56 20.22
C LYS A 462 4.33 -42.10 19.80
N GLN A 463 3.33 -42.27 20.65
CA GLN A 463 1.99 -41.76 20.46
C GLN A 463 1.94 -40.23 20.56
N TYR A 464 2.67 -39.64 21.51
CA TYR A 464 2.83 -38.19 21.68
C TYR A 464 4.28 -37.79 21.50
N LEU A 465 4.47 -36.64 20.77
CA LEU A 465 5.78 -36.05 20.58
C LEU A 465 5.98 -34.89 21.54
N TYR A 466 7.21 -34.75 21.99
CA TYR A 466 7.67 -33.63 22.81
C TYR A 466 8.69 -32.78 22.06
N VAL A 467 8.87 -31.53 22.47
CA VAL A 467 9.86 -30.64 21.85
C VAL A 467 11.29 -31.22 21.90
N ALA A 468 11.61 -32.01 22.94
CA ALA A 468 12.89 -32.72 23.06
C ALA A 468 13.13 -33.71 21.90
N ASP A 469 12.07 -34.31 21.36
CA ASP A 469 12.17 -35.24 20.22
C ASP A 469 12.50 -34.54 18.90
N LEU A 470 12.13 -33.26 18.77
CA LEU A 470 12.32 -32.41 17.57
C LEU A 470 13.38 -31.31 17.79
N ALA A 471 14.17 -31.34 18.85
CA ALA A 471 15.20 -30.37 19.15
C ALA A 471 16.59 -31.01 19.19
N ARG A 472 16.90 -31.88 18.24
CA ARG A 472 18.12 -32.70 18.20
C ARG A 472 19.18 -32.16 17.28
N LYS A 473 18.82 -31.31 16.31
CA LYS A 473 19.76 -30.75 15.35
C LYS A 473 20.73 -29.74 15.99
N ASP A 474 21.94 -29.67 15.47
CA ASP A 474 22.93 -28.73 15.94
C ASP A 474 22.43 -27.28 15.82
N LYS A 475 22.54 -26.54 16.90
CA LYS A 475 22.14 -25.12 16.99
C LYS A 475 22.83 -24.25 15.94
N ARG A 476 24.08 -24.59 15.54
CA ARG A 476 24.85 -23.84 14.53
C ARG A 476 24.21 -23.98 13.13
N VAL A 477 23.80 -25.19 12.75
CA VAL A 477 23.16 -25.49 11.48
C VAL A 477 21.79 -24.79 11.39
N LEU A 478 20.98 -24.92 12.44
CA LEU A 478 19.69 -24.24 12.51
C LEU A 478 19.82 -22.71 12.47
N ARG A 479 20.81 -22.13 13.17
CA ARG A 479 21.04 -20.71 13.14
C ARG A 479 21.34 -20.21 11.71
N LYS A 480 22.19 -20.90 10.97
CA LYS A 480 22.48 -20.59 9.56
C LYS A 480 21.19 -20.67 8.71
N LYS A 481 20.41 -21.74 8.82
CA LYS A 481 19.14 -21.91 8.07
C LYS A 481 18.14 -20.77 8.35
N TYR A 482 18.02 -20.30 9.60
CA TYR A 482 17.14 -19.18 9.94
C TYR A 482 17.68 -17.83 9.51
N GLN A 483 18.99 -17.62 9.51
CA GLN A 483 19.59 -16.39 8.98
C GLN A 483 19.35 -16.21 7.48
N ILE A 484 19.24 -17.29 6.72
CA ILE A 484 18.92 -17.24 5.28
C ILE A 484 17.55 -16.58 5.03
N TYR A 485 16.57 -16.76 5.92
CA TYR A 485 15.29 -16.08 5.79
C TYR A 485 15.43 -14.55 5.79
N PHE A 486 16.23 -14.02 6.71
CA PHE A 486 16.50 -12.59 6.77
C PHE A 486 17.23 -12.08 5.53
N TRP A 487 18.30 -12.78 5.12
CA TRP A 487 19.08 -12.34 3.96
C TRP A 487 18.27 -12.41 2.66
N ASN A 488 17.44 -13.42 2.49
CA ASN A 488 16.57 -13.54 1.32
C ASN A 488 15.56 -12.40 1.26
N ILE A 489 14.87 -12.09 2.38
CA ILE A 489 13.90 -10.98 2.37
C ILE A 489 14.58 -9.64 2.16
N ALA A 490 15.76 -9.42 2.74
CA ALA A 490 16.54 -8.21 2.52
C ALA A 490 16.92 -8.06 1.04
N THR A 491 17.33 -9.15 0.40
CA THR A 491 17.64 -9.18 -1.04
C THR A 491 16.40 -8.90 -1.87
N ILE A 492 15.29 -9.60 -1.60
CA ILE A 492 14.01 -9.38 -2.28
C ILE A 492 13.56 -7.92 -2.13
N ALA A 493 13.68 -7.36 -0.92
CA ALA A 493 13.30 -5.99 -0.65
C ALA A 493 14.06 -4.99 -1.54
N VAL A 494 15.38 -5.12 -1.65
CA VAL A 494 16.20 -4.23 -2.49
C VAL A 494 15.84 -4.36 -3.96
N PHE A 495 15.81 -5.59 -4.50
CA PHE A 495 15.52 -5.82 -5.91
C PHE A 495 14.08 -5.50 -6.31
N TYR A 496 13.15 -5.58 -5.37
CA TYR A 496 11.74 -5.23 -5.62
C TYR A 496 11.50 -3.72 -5.50
N ALA A 497 12.14 -3.04 -4.55
CA ALA A 497 11.97 -1.61 -4.34
C ALA A 497 12.47 -0.76 -5.53
N LEU A 498 13.58 -1.14 -6.16
CA LEU A 498 14.17 -0.35 -7.26
C LEU A 498 13.20 -0.14 -8.44
N PRO A 499 12.61 -1.19 -9.07
CA PRO A 499 11.66 -1.00 -10.16
C PRO A 499 10.36 -0.32 -9.70
N VAL A 500 9.93 -0.53 -8.44
CA VAL A 500 8.75 0.14 -7.89
C VAL A 500 8.97 1.64 -7.81
N ILE A 501 10.09 2.09 -7.25
CA ILE A 501 10.45 3.52 -7.16
C ILE A 501 10.50 4.13 -8.56
N GLN A 502 11.14 3.46 -9.53
CA GLN A 502 11.21 3.94 -10.91
C GLN A 502 9.80 4.09 -11.52
N LEU A 503 8.94 3.09 -11.36
CA LEU A 503 7.58 3.12 -11.90
C LEU A 503 6.75 4.26 -11.31
N VAL A 504 6.84 4.44 -9.99
CA VAL A 504 6.11 5.48 -9.26
C VAL A 504 6.56 6.88 -9.67
N ILE A 505 7.87 7.11 -9.80
CA ILE A 505 8.41 8.38 -10.32
C ILE A 505 7.89 8.64 -11.74
N THR A 506 7.82 7.60 -12.57
CA THR A 506 7.29 7.72 -13.93
C THR A 506 5.82 8.15 -13.93
N TYR A 507 4.95 7.49 -13.13
CA TYR A 507 3.55 7.88 -13.01
C TYR A 507 3.38 9.31 -12.50
N GLN A 508 4.08 9.68 -11.45
CA GLN A 508 4.02 11.04 -10.91
C GLN A 508 4.48 12.08 -11.93
N THR A 509 5.52 11.78 -12.70
CA THR A 509 6.01 12.64 -13.77
C THR A 509 4.95 12.79 -14.87
N VAL A 510 4.31 11.69 -15.28
CA VAL A 510 3.22 11.74 -16.29
C VAL A 510 2.06 12.59 -15.79
N VAL A 511 1.60 12.42 -14.55
CA VAL A 511 0.53 13.24 -13.96
C VAL A 511 0.91 14.72 -13.96
N ASN A 512 2.14 15.05 -13.54
CA ASN A 512 2.60 16.44 -13.47
C ASN A 512 2.76 17.09 -14.86
N VAL A 513 3.20 16.31 -15.86
CA VAL A 513 3.39 16.83 -17.24
C VAL A 513 2.08 16.93 -18.00
N THR A 514 1.21 15.95 -17.90
CA THR A 514 -0.07 15.90 -18.64
C THR A 514 -1.20 16.63 -17.94
N GLY A 515 -1.11 16.86 -16.63
CA GLY A 515 -2.20 17.37 -15.82
C GLY A 515 -3.36 16.37 -15.61
N ASN A 516 -3.24 15.16 -16.14
CA ASN A 516 -4.29 14.15 -16.07
C ASN A 516 -4.34 13.51 -14.67
N GLN A 517 -5.28 13.96 -13.86
CA GLN A 517 -5.48 13.41 -12.53
C GLN A 517 -6.34 12.13 -12.49
N ASP A 518 -6.84 11.69 -13.63
CA ASP A 518 -7.58 10.42 -13.76
C ASP A 518 -6.67 9.19 -13.73
N ILE A 519 -5.37 9.39 -13.84
CA ILE A 519 -4.37 8.31 -13.75
C ILE A 519 -4.30 7.73 -12.33
N CYS A 520 -4.51 8.55 -11.29
CA CYS A 520 -4.34 8.18 -9.91
C CYS A 520 -5.68 8.23 -9.14
N TYR A 521 -5.88 7.25 -8.26
CA TYR A 521 -7.12 7.08 -7.51
C TYR A 521 -6.94 7.54 -6.06
N TYR A 522 -6.84 8.85 -5.86
CA TYR A 522 -6.78 9.44 -4.51
C TYR A 522 -8.15 9.71 -3.92
N ASN A 523 -8.19 9.94 -2.62
CA ASN A 523 -9.25 10.74 -2.00
C ASN A 523 -8.95 12.23 -2.21
N PHE A 524 -9.35 12.78 -3.35
CA PHE A 524 -9.05 14.15 -3.74
C PHE A 524 -9.61 15.23 -2.80
N LEU A 525 -10.63 14.89 -1.98
CA LEU A 525 -11.18 15.80 -0.98
C LEU A 525 -10.26 15.98 0.23
N CYS A 526 -9.36 15.02 0.47
CA CYS A 526 -8.38 15.04 1.56
C CYS A 526 -6.94 14.78 1.07
N ALA A 527 -6.63 14.99 -0.19
CA ALA A 527 -5.26 14.89 -0.68
C ALA A 527 -4.53 16.21 -0.50
N HIS A 528 -3.40 16.17 0.23
CA HIS A 528 -2.59 17.35 0.52
C HIS A 528 -1.24 17.29 -0.20
N PRO A 529 -1.04 18.13 -1.23
CA PRO A 529 0.18 18.09 -2.03
C PRO A 529 1.37 18.72 -1.30
N LEU A 530 2.54 18.08 -1.38
CA LEU A 530 3.81 18.65 -0.91
C LEU A 530 4.89 18.45 -1.98
N GLY A 531 5.41 19.55 -2.51
CA GLY A 531 6.37 19.50 -3.62
C GLY A 531 5.72 18.90 -4.88
N ASN A 532 6.29 17.82 -5.38
CA ASN A 532 5.79 17.09 -6.54
C ASN A 532 4.82 15.93 -6.18
N LEU A 533 4.63 15.68 -4.89
CA LEU A 533 3.74 14.62 -4.41
C LEU A 533 2.32 15.15 -4.27
N SER A 534 1.36 14.47 -4.87
CA SER A 534 -0.05 14.92 -4.89
C SER A 534 -0.80 14.63 -3.60
N ALA A 535 -0.45 13.57 -2.87
CA ALA A 535 -1.09 13.14 -1.64
C ALA A 535 -0.04 12.80 -0.56
N PHE A 536 0.61 13.82 0.01
CA PHE A 536 1.66 13.65 1.00
C PHE A 536 1.15 13.02 2.31
N ASN A 537 -0.07 13.35 2.73
CA ASN A 537 -0.69 12.76 3.92
C ASN A 537 -0.76 11.23 3.84
N ASN A 538 -1.21 10.66 2.71
CA ASN A 538 -1.30 9.22 2.51
C ASN A 538 0.07 8.52 2.49
N ILE A 539 1.12 9.21 2.03
CA ILE A 539 2.49 8.72 2.09
C ILE A 539 2.99 8.73 3.53
N LEU A 540 2.76 9.84 4.25
CA LEU A 540 3.19 10.03 5.64
C LEU A 540 2.55 9.03 6.60
N SER A 541 1.29 8.65 6.38
CA SER A 541 0.55 7.71 7.23
C SER A 541 1.23 6.33 7.30
N ASN A 542 2.03 5.95 6.31
CA ASN A 542 2.79 4.70 6.27
C ASN A 542 4.07 4.70 7.11
N LEU A 543 4.47 5.83 7.69
CA LEU A 543 5.66 5.96 8.53
C LEU A 543 5.63 4.99 9.73
N GLY A 544 4.44 4.66 10.22
CA GLY A 544 4.22 3.75 11.33
C GLY A 544 4.81 2.36 11.12
N TYR A 545 4.61 1.77 9.96
CA TYR A 545 5.15 0.45 9.63
C TYR A 545 6.68 0.43 9.67
N VAL A 546 7.31 1.49 9.16
CA VAL A 546 8.77 1.61 9.14
C VAL A 546 9.32 1.74 10.56
N LEU A 547 8.77 2.67 11.34
CA LEU A 547 9.26 2.94 12.70
C LEU A 547 9.00 1.75 13.64
N LEU A 548 7.79 1.17 13.62
CA LEU A 548 7.46 0.04 14.48
C LEU A 548 8.17 -1.25 14.02
N GLY A 549 8.40 -1.43 12.72
CA GLY A 549 9.24 -2.50 12.20
C GLY A 549 10.68 -2.40 12.72
N LEU A 550 11.27 -1.21 12.68
CA LEU A 550 12.59 -0.94 13.24
C LEU A 550 12.64 -1.19 14.77
N LEU A 551 11.63 -0.71 15.50
CA LEU A 551 11.51 -0.96 16.93
C LEU A 551 11.47 -2.46 17.23
N PHE A 552 10.69 -3.21 16.46
CA PHE A 552 10.64 -4.67 16.61
C PHE A 552 12.00 -5.32 16.39
N LEU A 553 12.75 -4.91 15.36
CA LEU A 553 14.11 -5.40 15.12
C LEU A 553 15.05 -5.12 16.30
N LEU A 554 14.95 -3.93 16.91
CA LEU A 554 15.74 -3.58 18.11
C LEU A 554 15.38 -4.46 19.31
N ILE A 555 14.08 -4.73 19.53
CA ILE A 555 13.61 -5.65 20.61
C ILE A 555 14.15 -7.05 20.38
N ILE A 556 14.11 -7.55 19.13
CA ILE A 556 14.65 -8.89 18.80
C ILE A 556 16.16 -8.94 19.01
N LEU A 557 16.89 -7.92 18.58
CA LEU A 557 18.32 -7.82 18.78
C LEU A 557 18.69 -7.87 20.28
N GLN A 558 17.96 -7.12 21.11
CA GLN A 558 18.16 -7.14 22.55
C GLN A 558 17.88 -8.54 23.16
N ARG A 559 16.77 -9.17 22.76
CA ARG A 559 16.46 -10.54 23.21
C ARG A 559 17.52 -11.55 22.75
N GLU A 560 18.03 -11.43 21.53
CA GLU A 560 19.10 -12.29 21.02
C GLU A 560 20.41 -12.12 21.81
N ILE A 561 20.81 -10.88 22.06
CA ILE A 561 22.01 -10.57 22.88
C ILE A 561 21.87 -11.17 24.27
N ASN A 562 20.73 -10.99 24.93
CA ASN A 562 20.48 -11.53 26.26
C ASN A 562 20.51 -13.07 26.27
N HIS A 563 19.89 -13.70 25.27
CA HIS A 563 19.92 -15.15 25.13
C HIS A 563 21.33 -15.70 24.89
N ASN A 564 22.12 -15.05 24.02
CA ASN A 564 23.51 -15.43 23.76
C ASN A 564 24.38 -15.26 25.00
N ARG A 565 24.17 -14.22 25.81
CA ARG A 565 24.86 -14.03 27.09
C ARG A 565 24.51 -15.13 28.09
N ALA A 566 23.25 -15.56 28.18
CA ALA A 566 22.85 -16.69 29.05
C ALA A 566 23.50 -18.00 28.60
N LEU A 567 23.55 -18.26 27.29
CA LEU A 567 24.26 -19.41 26.71
C LEU A 567 25.76 -19.40 27.01
N MET A 568 26.43 -18.23 26.94
CA MET A 568 27.85 -18.11 27.25
C MET A 568 28.15 -18.35 28.76
N ARG A 569 27.16 -18.10 29.63
CA ARG A 569 27.28 -18.40 31.06
C ARG A 569 26.98 -19.85 31.42
N ASN A 570 26.75 -20.71 30.43
CA ASN A 570 26.32 -22.10 30.59
C ASN A 570 25.10 -22.26 31.52
N ASP A 571 24.13 -21.34 31.40
CA ASP A 571 22.89 -21.40 32.13
C ASP A 571 22.09 -22.64 31.68
N LEU A 572 21.95 -23.63 32.61
CA LEU A 572 21.25 -24.89 32.37
C LEU A 572 19.80 -24.63 31.87
N GLN A 573 19.16 -23.56 32.34
CA GLN A 573 17.82 -23.21 31.91
C GLN A 573 17.80 -22.81 30.42
N ALA A 574 18.79 -22.06 29.94
CA ALA A 574 18.89 -21.67 28.54
C ALA A 574 19.25 -22.83 27.60
N VAL A 575 19.93 -23.87 28.14
CA VAL A 575 20.40 -25.03 27.36
C VAL A 575 19.35 -26.11 27.25
N GLU A 576 18.64 -26.46 28.33
CA GLU A 576 17.80 -27.65 28.45
C GLU A 576 16.30 -27.35 28.56
N CYS A 577 15.94 -26.15 29.01
CA CYS A 577 14.56 -25.77 29.21
C CYS A 577 14.03 -24.93 28.01
N GLY A 578 12.74 -24.87 27.93
CA GLY A 578 12.04 -24.02 26.95
C GLY A 578 12.14 -24.48 25.51
N ILE A 579 11.45 -23.78 24.65
CA ILE A 579 11.50 -23.97 23.19
C ILE A 579 12.81 -23.38 22.66
N PRO A 580 13.58 -24.08 21.79
CA PRO A 580 14.79 -23.50 21.17
C PRO A 580 14.52 -22.17 20.51
N LYS A 581 15.27 -21.13 20.91
CA LYS A 581 15.07 -19.77 20.43
C LYS A 581 15.86 -19.53 19.14
N HIS A 582 15.14 -19.23 18.05
CA HIS A 582 15.71 -18.86 16.76
C HIS A 582 15.12 -17.52 16.32
N PHE A 583 15.99 -16.52 16.08
CA PHE A 583 15.58 -15.14 15.84
C PHE A 583 15.47 -14.77 14.36
N GLY A 584 16.05 -15.56 13.45
CA GLY A 584 16.13 -15.20 12.02
C GLY A 584 14.78 -14.95 11.34
N LEU A 585 13.73 -15.72 11.68
CA LEU A 585 12.36 -15.47 11.20
C LEU A 585 11.77 -14.16 11.75
N PHE A 586 12.06 -13.81 13.01
CA PHE A 586 11.62 -12.53 13.56
C PHE A 586 12.31 -11.34 12.89
N TYR A 587 13.61 -11.47 12.57
CA TYR A 587 14.29 -10.45 11.77
C TYR A 587 13.66 -10.31 10.38
N ALA A 588 13.30 -11.43 9.75
CA ALA A 588 12.60 -11.41 8.47
C ALA A 588 11.21 -10.71 8.58
N MET A 589 10.45 -10.99 9.64
CA MET A 589 9.15 -10.36 9.88
C MET A 589 9.27 -8.85 10.10
N GLY A 590 10.22 -8.39 10.93
CA GLY A 590 10.44 -6.96 11.16
C GLY A 590 10.87 -6.22 9.90
N THR A 591 11.74 -6.84 9.10
CA THR A 591 12.15 -6.30 7.79
C THR A 591 10.99 -6.26 6.82
N ALA A 592 10.14 -7.30 6.79
CA ALA A 592 8.93 -7.31 5.97
C ALA A 592 7.96 -6.18 6.34
N LEU A 593 7.79 -5.88 7.63
CA LEU A 593 6.94 -4.78 8.08
C LEU A 593 7.48 -3.41 7.64
N MET A 594 8.80 -3.21 7.71
CA MET A 594 9.41 -1.97 7.20
C MET A 594 9.23 -1.82 5.70
N MET A 595 9.34 -2.93 4.95
CA MET A 595 9.17 -2.92 3.50
C MET A 595 7.72 -2.74 3.09
N GLU A 596 6.78 -3.25 3.85
CA GLU A 596 5.34 -2.97 3.68
C GLU A 596 5.10 -1.46 3.72
N GLY A 597 5.59 -0.78 4.77
CA GLY A 597 5.44 0.67 4.89
C GLY A 597 6.07 1.45 3.73
N LEU A 598 7.23 1.02 3.24
CA LEU A 598 7.90 1.66 2.11
C LEU A 598 7.13 1.46 0.80
N LEU A 599 6.68 0.24 0.52
CA LEU A 599 5.99 -0.09 -0.72
C LEU A 599 4.55 0.45 -0.74
N SER A 600 3.86 0.41 0.38
CA SER A 600 2.55 1.06 0.53
C SER A 600 2.66 2.58 0.35
N ALA A 601 3.67 3.23 0.96
CA ALA A 601 3.96 4.64 0.69
C ALA A 601 4.21 4.91 -0.81
N CYS A 602 4.96 4.04 -1.49
CA CYS A 602 5.16 4.13 -2.94
C CYS A 602 3.87 3.95 -3.73
N TYR A 603 3.02 3.01 -3.34
CA TYR A 603 1.70 2.82 -3.95
C TYR A 603 0.85 4.08 -3.85
N HIS A 604 0.84 4.73 -2.68
CA HIS A 604 0.06 5.95 -2.42
C HIS A 604 0.60 7.21 -3.09
N VAL A 605 1.75 7.17 -3.76
CA VAL A 605 2.19 8.28 -4.63
C VAL A 605 1.28 8.43 -5.85
N CYS A 606 0.79 7.35 -6.42
CA CYS A 606 -0.21 7.34 -7.50
C CYS A 606 -0.94 5.98 -7.54
N PRO A 607 -1.93 5.76 -6.68
CA PRO A 607 -2.68 4.50 -6.64
C PRO A 607 -3.39 4.24 -7.96
N ASN A 608 -3.17 3.08 -8.58
CA ASN A 608 -3.86 2.68 -9.79
C ASN A 608 -3.87 1.16 -9.98
N TYR A 609 -4.58 0.70 -11.02
CA TYR A 609 -4.72 -0.71 -11.35
C TYR A 609 -3.40 -1.46 -11.55
N THR A 610 -2.34 -0.81 -12.02
CA THR A 610 -1.08 -1.48 -12.37
C THR A 610 -0.13 -1.64 -11.19
N ASN A 611 -0.31 -0.87 -10.12
CA ASN A 611 0.59 -0.84 -8.96
C ASN A 611 -0.03 -1.30 -7.64
N PHE A 612 -1.30 -1.77 -7.64
CA PHE A 612 -1.99 -2.25 -6.42
C PHE A 612 -1.21 -3.36 -5.67
N GLN A 613 -0.43 -4.15 -6.42
CA GLN A 613 0.37 -5.23 -5.84
C GLN A 613 1.47 -4.75 -4.88
N PHE A 614 1.86 -3.49 -4.94
CA PHE A 614 2.87 -2.94 -4.03
C PHE A 614 2.36 -2.81 -2.60
N ASP A 615 1.07 -2.56 -2.46
CA ASP A 615 0.39 -2.44 -1.18
C ASP A 615 0.02 -3.80 -0.55
N THR A 616 -0.04 -4.87 -1.33
CA THR A 616 -0.51 -6.18 -0.85
C THR A 616 0.56 -7.24 -0.76
N SER A 617 1.66 -7.11 -1.52
CA SER A 617 2.65 -8.20 -1.68
C SER A 617 3.36 -8.56 -0.37
N PHE A 618 3.78 -7.59 0.41
CA PHE A 618 4.43 -7.83 1.69
C PHE A 618 3.46 -8.22 2.80
N MET A 619 2.16 -7.87 2.68
CA MET A 619 1.10 -8.41 3.55
C MET A 619 1.00 -9.93 3.44
N TYR A 620 1.03 -10.49 2.22
CA TYR A 620 1.10 -11.95 2.02
C TYR A 620 2.36 -12.54 2.62
N MET A 621 3.51 -11.87 2.46
CA MET A 621 4.78 -12.33 3.05
C MET A 621 4.71 -12.33 4.57
N ILE A 622 4.19 -11.29 5.19
CA ILE A 622 4.02 -11.19 6.65
C ILE A 622 3.12 -12.31 7.16
N ALA A 623 1.96 -12.53 6.52
CA ALA A 623 1.04 -13.61 6.90
C ALA A 623 1.71 -14.99 6.81
N GLY A 624 2.43 -15.28 5.73
CA GLY A 624 3.17 -16.52 5.55
C GLY A 624 4.30 -16.70 6.57
N LEU A 625 5.08 -15.66 6.85
CA LEU A 625 6.15 -15.70 7.86
C LEU A 625 5.59 -15.90 9.28
N CYS A 626 4.43 -15.31 9.60
CA CYS A 626 3.74 -15.52 10.88
C CYS A 626 3.30 -16.99 11.03
N MET A 627 2.72 -17.60 9.99
CA MET A 627 2.35 -19.02 9.98
C MET A 627 3.57 -19.93 10.17
N LEU A 628 4.66 -19.65 9.42
CA LEU A 628 5.91 -20.38 9.55
C LEU A 628 6.50 -20.26 10.96
N LYS A 629 6.40 -19.07 11.57
CA LYS A 629 6.90 -18.85 12.93
C LYS A 629 6.09 -19.59 13.98
N LEU A 630 4.77 -19.62 13.86
CA LEU A 630 3.89 -20.42 14.73
C LEU A 630 4.22 -21.93 14.63
N TYR A 631 4.38 -22.41 13.39
CA TYR A 631 4.74 -23.82 13.17
C TYR A 631 6.11 -24.15 13.76
N GLN A 632 7.11 -23.31 13.51
CA GLN A 632 8.47 -23.49 14.02
C GLN A 632 8.55 -23.57 15.54
N LYS A 633 7.68 -22.85 16.28
CA LYS A 633 7.70 -22.86 17.74
C LYS A 633 7.58 -24.28 18.33
N ARG A 634 6.74 -25.12 17.73
CA ARG A 634 6.53 -26.50 18.21
C ARG A 634 7.33 -27.55 17.43
N HIS A 635 7.90 -27.16 16.29
CA HIS A 635 8.65 -28.05 15.40
C HIS A 635 10.03 -27.46 15.07
N PRO A 636 10.93 -27.28 16.07
CA PRO A 636 12.19 -26.55 15.88
C PRO A 636 13.13 -27.16 14.84
N ASP A 637 13.12 -28.51 14.68
CA ASP A 637 13.98 -29.21 13.72
C ASP A 637 13.34 -29.36 12.34
N ILE A 638 12.01 -29.19 12.24
CA ILE A 638 11.27 -29.32 10.99
C ILE A 638 11.06 -27.95 10.39
N ASN A 639 11.90 -27.58 9.43
CA ASN A 639 11.83 -26.28 8.76
C ASN A 639 11.72 -26.45 7.27
N ALA A 640 10.87 -25.64 6.66
CA ALA A 640 10.93 -25.40 5.23
C ALA A 640 12.27 -24.73 4.86
N SER A 641 12.79 -25.04 3.69
CA SER A 641 13.88 -24.24 3.13
C SER A 641 13.40 -22.80 2.91
N ALA A 642 14.23 -21.81 3.26
CA ALA A 642 13.88 -20.40 3.03
C ALA A 642 13.57 -20.13 1.56
N TYR A 643 14.33 -20.74 0.66
CA TYR A 643 14.10 -20.63 -0.79
C TYR A 643 12.73 -21.18 -1.19
N SER A 644 12.35 -22.37 -0.69
CA SER A 644 11.02 -22.96 -0.97
C SER A 644 9.89 -22.12 -0.39
N ALA A 645 10.06 -21.58 0.80
CA ALA A 645 9.06 -20.73 1.45
C ALA A 645 8.84 -19.44 0.64
N TYR A 646 9.91 -18.72 0.27
CA TYR A 646 9.80 -17.52 -0.54
C TYR A 646 9.35 -17.78 -1.97
N ALA A 647 9.72 -18.92 -2.58
CA ALA A 647 9.19 -19.33 -3.87
C ALA A 647 7.68 -19.58 -3.81
N CYS A 648 7.19 -20.21 -2.74
CA CYS A 648 5.76 -20.40 -2.53
C CYS A 648 5.03 -19.06 -2.35
N LEU A 649 5.57 -18.15 -1.55
CA LEU A 649 5.00 -16.81 -1.35
C LEU A 649 5.01 -15.99 -2.65
N ALA A 650 6.10 -16.05 -3.43
CA ALA A 650 6.16 -15.43 -4.76
C ALA A 650 5.10 -16.03 -5.71
N GLY A 651 4.86 -17.34 -5.63
CA GLY A 651 3.78 -18.01 -6.36
C GLY A 651 2.40 -17.49 -5.96
N VAL A 652 2.15 -17.25 -4.68
CA VAL A 652 0.89 -16.64 -4.19
C VAL A 652 0.70 -15.23 -4.73
N ILE A 653 1.76 -14.40 -4.68
CA ILE A 653 1.73 -13.03 -5.22
C ILE A 653 1.49 -13.05 -6.73
N PHE A 654 2.20 -13.90 -7.46
CA PHE A 654 2.00 -14.07 -8.91
C PHE A 654 0.55 -14.49 -9.22
N PHE A 655 0.01 -15.42 -8.45
CA PHE A 655 -1.36 -15.88 -8.63
C PHE A 655 -2.39 -14.80 -8.30
N SER A 656 -2.09 -13.93 -7.32
CA SER A 656 -2.89 -12.74 -7.02
C SER A 656 -2.98 -11.82 -8.24
N VAL A 657 -1.84 -11.53 -8.87
CA VAL A 657 -1.78 -10.69 -10.10
C VAL A 657 -2.57 -11.33 -11.25
N VAL A 658 -2.38 -12.64 -11.48
CA VAL A 658 -3.14 -13.39 -12.51
C VAL A 658 -4.65 -13.30 -12.24
N GLY A 659 -5.05 -13.42 -10.98
CA GLY A 659 -6.45 -13.34 -10.58
C GLY A 659 -7.07 -11.96 -10.80
N VAL A 660 -6.32 -10.89 -10.59
CA VAL A 660 -6.79 -9.53 -10.88
C VAL A 660 -6.96 -9.30 -12.38
N VAL A 661 -6.03 -9.82 -13.18
CA VAL A 661 -6.07 -9.64 -14.64
C VAL A 661 -7.12 -10.51 -15.31
N PHE A 662 -7.22 -11.78 -14.94
CA PHE A 662 -8.05 -12.78 -15.63
C PHE A 662 -9.27 -13.25 -14.82
N GLY A 663 -9.35 -12.94 -13.54
CA GLY A 663 -10.39 -13.46 -12.63
C GLY A 663 -11.75 -12.77 -12.77
N LYS A 664 -11.79 -11.54 -13.29
CA LYS A 664 -13.03 -10.74 -13.38
C LYS A 664 -14.06 -11.44 -14.27
N GLY A 665 -15.13 -11.96 -13.65
CA GLY A 665 -16.23 -12.62 -14.35
C GLY A 665 -15.90 -14.00 -14.97
N ASN A 666 -14.67 -14.49 -14.90
CA ASN A 666 -14.24 -15.75 -15.53
C ASN A 666 -14.53 -16.96 -14.64
N LEU A 667 -15.59 -17.69 -14.95
CA LEU A 667 -16.00 -18.88 -14.21
C LEU A 667 -14.91 -19.97 -14.17
N ALA A 668 -14.21 -20.18 -15.28
CA ALA A 668 -13.16 -21.21 -15.36
C ALA A 668 -12.02 -20.90 -14.39
N PHE A 669 -11.60 -19.64 -14.30
CA PHE A 669 -10.59 -19.21 -13.31
C PHE A 669 -11.04 -19.52 -11.88
N TRP A 670 -12.29 -19.20 -11.52
CA TRP A 670 -12.80 -19.42 -10.17
C TRP A 670 -12.96 -20.90 -9.81
N ILE A 671 -13.30 -21.77 -10.79
CA ILE A 671 -13.32 -23.22 -10.59
C ILE A 671 -11.91 -23.75 -10.29
N VAL A 672 -10.93 -23.38 -11.11
CA VAL A 672 -9.52 -23.80 -10.94
C VAL A 672 -8.98 -23.31 -9.59
N PHE A 673 -9.23 -22.04 -9.26
CA PHE A 673 -8.85 -21.47 -7.96
C PHE A 673 -9.46 -22.26 -6.79
N SER A 674 -10.77 -22.53 -6.82
CA SER A 674 -11.46 -23.26 -5.74
C SER A 674 -10.90 -24.65 -5.55
N ILE A 675 -10.56 -25.35 -6.63
CA ILE A 675 -9.92 -26.67 -6.58
C ILE A 675 -8.53 -26.56 -5.92
N ILE A 676 -7.70 -25.61 -6.35
CA ILE A 676 -6.35 -25.39 -5.78
C ILE A 676 -6.46 -25.03 -4.29
N HIS A 677 -7.40 -24.16 -3.92
CA HIS A 677 -7.61 -23.74 -2.54
C HIS A 677 -8.00 -24.92 -1.65
N ILE A 678 -8.98 -25.73 -2.08
CA ILE A 678 -9.42 -26.91 -1.32
C ILE A 678 -8.29 -27.92 -1.17
N LEU A 679 -7.57 -28.23 -2.25
CA LEU A 679 -6.44 -29.17 -2.20
C LEU A 679 -5.32 -28.66 -1.31
N SER A 680 -4.99 -27.37 -1.35
CA SER A 680 -3.95 -26.76 -0.53
C SER A 680 -4.32 -26.82 0.95
N THR A 681 -5.57 -26.56 1.32
CA THR A 681 -6.03 -26.62 2.72
C THR A 681 -6.08 -28.05 3.24
N LEU A 682 -6.48 -29.02 2.43
CA LEU A 682 -6.41 -30.44 2.78
C LEU A 682 -4.97 -30.91 3.00
N LEU A 683 -4.05 -30.51 2.11
CA LEU A 683 -2.64 -30.84 2.22
C LEU A 683 -2.02 -30.27 3.50
N LEU A 684 -2.30 -28.99 3.78
CA LEU A 684 -1.83 -28.33 5.00
C LEU A 684 -2.41 -28.98 6.28
N SER A 685 -3.71 -29.31 6.26
CA SER A 685 -4.37 -30.00 7.38
C SER A 685 -3.76 -31.38 7.64
N THR A 686 -3.43 -32.12 6.58
CA THR A 686 -2.74 -33.40 6.67
C THR A 686 -1.35 -33.25 7.28
N GLN A 687 -0.60 -32.22 6.89
CA GLN A 687 0.71 -31.93 7.46
C GLN A 687 0.64 -31.59 8.95
N LEU A 688 -0.33 -30.78 9.35
CA LEU A 688 -0.56 -30.43 10.76
C LEU A 688 -1.03 -31.62 11.59
N TYR A 689 -1.91 -32.47 11.06
CA TYR A 689 -2.40 -33.66 11.76
C TYR A 689 -1.28 -34.65 12.05
N TYR A 690 -0.43 -34.96 11.07
CA TYR A 690 0.68 -35.92 11.18
C TYR A 690 1.98 -35.32 11.75
N MET A 691 1.98 -34.05 12.14
CA MET A 691 3.11 -33.36 12.78
C MET A 691 4.44 -33.49 12.04
N GLY A 692 4.43 -33.26 10.74
CA GLY A 692 5.63 -33.28 9.91
C GLY A 692 6.17 -34.69 9.57
N ARG A 693 5.43 -35.74 9.89
CA ARG A 693 5.78 -37.12 9.51
C ARG A 693 5.85 -37.31 7.99
N TRP A 694 5.27 -36.39 7.24
CA TRP A 694 5.20 -36.49 5.80
C TRP A 694 6.06 -35.41 5.13
N LYS A 695 6.92 -35.83 4.24
CA LYS A 695 7.64 -34.95 3.36
C LYS A 695 6.70 -34.56 2.20
N LEU A 696 6.69 -33.30 1.83
CA LEU A 696 5.94 -32.80 0.68
C LEU A 696 6.68 -33.26 -0.60
N ASP A 697 6.30 -34.40 -1.12
CA ASP A 697 6.80 -34.97 -2.37
C ASP A 697 5.65 -35.52 -3.22
N SER A 698 5.94 -35.94 -4.45
CA SER A 698 4.93 -36.50 -5.35
C SER A 698 4.26 -37.78 -4.81
N GLY A 699 4.79 -38.41 -3.77
CA GLY A 699 4.22 -39.57 -3.09
C GLY A 699 3.15 -39.27 -2.03
N VAL A 700 2.88 -37.99 -1.74
CA VAL A 700 1.88 -37.57 -0.73
C VAL A 700 0.49 -38.16 -1.01
N PRO A 701 -0.08 -38.08 -2.20
CA PRO A 701 -1.41 -38.65 -2.48
C PRO A 701 -1.48 -40.15 -2.21
N ARG A 702 -0.43 -40.89 -2.57
CA ARG A 702 -0.36 -42.32 -2.35
C ARG A 702 -0.28 -42.71 -0.88
N ARG A 703 0.44 -41.90 -0.09
CA ARG A 703 0.51 -42.09 1.37
C ARG A 703 -0.80 -41.77 2.05
N ILE A 704 -1.48 -40.69 1.63
CA ILE A 704 -2.82 -40.34 2.13
C ILE A 704 -3.79 -41.50 1.86
N LEU A 705 -3.83 -41.99 0.62
CA LEU A 705 -4.72 -43.08 0.22
C LEU A 705 -4.43 -44.36 1.02
N HIS A 706 -3.14 -44.67 1.25
CA HIS A 706 -2.71 -45.82 2.02
C HIS A 706 -3.13 -45.70 3.51
N VAL A 707 -3.02 -44.54 4.11
CA VAL A 707 -3.45 -44.30 5.49
C VAL A 707 -4.96 -44.33 5.63
N LEU A 708 -5.70 -43.71 4.70
CA LEU A 708 -7.15 -43.81 4.66
C LEU A 708 -7.63 -45.25 4.51
N TYR A 709 -6.99 -46.03 3.65
CA TYR A 709 -7.32 -47.43 3.48
C TYR A 709 -7.03 -48.27 4.75
N THR A 710 -5.84 -48.06 5.36
CA THR A 710 -5.45 -48.83 6.56
C THR A 710 -6.26 -48.45 7.79
N ASP A 711 -6.44 -47.16 8.05
CA ASP A 711 -7.05 -46.70 9.30
C ASP A 711 -8.58 -46.71 9.24
N CYS A 712 -9.17 -46.27 8.12
CA CYS A 712 -10.62 -46.14 8.00
C CYS A 712 -11.31 -47.40 7.47
N ILE A 713 -10.71 -48.10 6.47
CA ILE A 713 -11.36 -49.25 5.83
C ILE A 713 -10.97 -50.58 6.45
N ARG A 714 -9.67 -50.77 6.75
CA ARG A 714 -9.18 -52.08 7.27
C ARG A 714 -9.32 -52.23 8.78
N GLN A 715 -9.06 -51.15 9.56
CA GLN A 715 -9.08 -51.22 11.01
C GLN A 715 -10.31 -50.59 11.66
N CYS A 716 -11.09 -49.78 10.92
CA CYS A 716 -12.22 -49.01 11.47
C CYS A 716 -11.89 -48.25 12.75
N SER A 717 -10.66 -47.81 12.89
CA SER A 717 -10.19 -47.08 14.07
C SER A 717 -10.56 -45.62 13.99
N GLY A 718 -10.98 -45.07 15.13
CA GLY A 718 -11.17 -43.62 15.25
C GLY A 718 -9.85 -42.84 15.06
N PRO A 719 -9.92 -41.53 14.84
CA PRO A 719 -8.73 -40.70 14.68
C PRO A 719 -7.89 -40.74 15.96
N MET A 720 -6.56 -40.92 15.82
CA MET A 720 -5.61 -41.01 16.93
C MET A 720 -5.58 -39.71 17.78
N TYR A 721 -5.74 -38.56 17.12
CA TYR A 721 -5.74 -37.25 17.76
C TYR A 721 -7.08 -36.53 17.51
N VAL A 722 -8.10 -36.87 18.31
CA VAL A 722 -9.48 -36.41 18.18
C VAL A 722 -9.56 -34.87 18.19
N ASP A 723 -8.85 -34.24 19.16
CA ASP A 723 -8.88 -32.78 19.32
C ASP A 723 -8.32 -32.04 18.09
N ARG A 724 -7.18 -32.52 17.55
CA ARG A 724 -6.64 -31.97 16.30
C ARG A 724 -7.57 -32.18 15.13
N MET A 725 -8.11 -33.36 14.99
CA MET A 725 -9.02 -33.68 13.90
C MET A 725 -10.25 -32.74 13.92
N ALA A 726 -10.85 -32.56 15.10
CA ALA A 726 -12.00 -31.66 15.22
C ALA A 726 -11.68 -30.21 14.81
N LEU A 727 -10.56 -29.66 15.29
CA LEU A 727 -10.15 -28.30 14.95
C LEU A 727 -9.78 -28.15 13.45
N LEU A 728 -9.11 -29.16 12.87
CA LEU A 728 -8.76 -29.14 11.44
C LEU A 728 -9.99 -29.30 10.56
N VAL A 729 -10.97 -30.11 10.95
CA VAL A 729 -12.26 -30.23 10.24
C VAL A 729 -12.99 -28.88 10.26
N MET A 730 -13.06 -28.20 11.41
CA MET A 730 -13.65 -26.86 11.49
C MET A 730 -12.93 -25.85 10.58
N GLY A 731 -11.58 -25.86 10.59
CA GLY A 731 -10.77 -25.01 9.71
C GLY A 731 -11.04 -25.30 8.22
N ASN A 732 -11.18 -26.57 7.84
CA ASN A 732 -11.50 -26.93 6.46
C ASN A 732 -12.92 -26.51 6.06
N ILE A 733 -13.93 -26.63 6.94
CA ILE A 733 -15.30 -26.17 6.68
C ILE A 733 -15.30 -24.67 6.38
N ILE A 734 -14.56 -23.87 7.18
CA ILE A 734 -14.44 -22.41 6.95
C ILE A 734 -13.78 -22.13 5.58
N ASN A 735 -12.68 -22.81 5.27
CA ASN A 735 -12.00 -22.64 3.98
C ASN A 735 -12.87 -23.05 2.79
N TRP A 736 -13.64 -24.14 2.91
CA TRP A 736 -14.56 -24.56 1.86
C TRP A 736 -15.72 -23.57 1.69
N SER A 737 -16.19 -22.99 2.79
CA SER A 737 -17.20 -21.91 2.75
C SER A 737 -16.62 -20.67 2.02
N LEU A 738 -15.37 -20.31 2.27
CA LEU A 738 -14.70 -19.23 1.54
C LEU A 738 -14.55 -19.59 0.06
N ALA A 739 -14.15 -20.80 -0.29
CA ALA A 739 -14.05 -21.25 -1.68
C ALA A 739 -15.42 -21.20 -2.40
N ALA A 740 -16.48 -21.65 -1.73
CA ALA A 740 -17.86 -21.58 -2.25
C ALA A 740 -18.31 -20.12 -2.44
N TYR A 741 -18.03 -19.23 -1.47
CA TYR A 741 -18.30 -17.80 -1.60
C TYR A 741 -17.62 -17.19 -2.83
N GLY A 742 -16.32 -17.47 -3.00
CA GLY A 742 -15.57 -17.00 -4.16
C GLY A 742 -16.14 -17.49 -5.49
N LEU A 743 -16.55 -18.76 -5.57
CA LEU A 743 -17.13 -19.34 -6.77
C LEU A 743 -18.52 -18.75 -7.12
N ILE A 744 -19.35 -18.45 -6.10
CA ILE A 744 -20.70 -17.91 -6.27
C ILE A 744 -20.66 -16.41 -6.55
N VAL A 745 -20.01 -15.63 -5.69
CA VAL A 745 -20.01 -14.17 -5.73
C VAL A 745 -19.02 -13.62 -6.74
N ARG A 746 -17.89 -14.32 -6.95
CA ARG A 746 -16.78 -13.89 -7.84
C ARG A 746 -16.35 -12.46 -7.59
N PRO A 747 -15.79 -12.16 -6.41
CA PRO A 747 -15.39 -10.80 -6.07
C PRO A 747 -14.52 -10.18 -7.17
N ASN A 748 -14.78 -8.92 -7.50
CA ASN A 748 -13.98 -8.19 -8.50
C ASN A 748 -12.54 -7.95 -8.04
N ASP A 749 -12.33 -7.83 -6.73
CA ASP A 749 -11.00 -7.70 -6.12
C ASP A 749 -10.51 -9.08 -5.64
N PHE A 750 -9.86 -9.78 -6.55
CA PHE A 750 -9.27 -11.09 -6.25
C PHE A 750 -8.10 -10.97 -5.26
N ALA A 751 -7.31 -9.90 -5.33
CA ALA A 751 -6.15 -9.72 -4.45
C ALA A 751 -6.59 -9.59 -2.99
N SER A 752 -7.52 -8.70 -2.70
CA SER A 752 -8.05 -8.54 -1.34
C SER A 752 -8.76 -9.81 -0.85
N TYR A 753 -9.46 -10.51 -1.72
CA TYR A 753 -10.09 -11.79 -1.39
C TYR A 753 -9.07 -12.87 -1.02
N LEU A 754 -7.99 -13.00 -1.80
CA LEU A 754 -6.91 -13.95 -1.51
C LEU A 754 -6.17 -13.59 -0.21
N LEU A 755 -5.95 -12.28 0.03
CA LEU A 755 -5.36 -11.79 1.29
C LEU A 755 -6.27 -12.12 2.49
N ALA A 756 -7.58 -11.94 2.35
CA ALA A 756 -8.56 -12.31 3.38
C ALA A 756 -8.50 -13.81 3.70
N ILE A 757 -8.36 -14.68 2.70
CA ILE A 757 -8.12 -16.13 2.91
C ILE A 757 -6.83 -16.35 3.71
N GLY A 758 -5.74 -15.68 3.33
CA GLY A 758 -4.46 -15.79 4.03
C GLY A 758 -4.54 -15.37 5.50
N ILE A 759 -5.17 -14.23 5.77
CA ILE A 759 -5.39 -13.72 7.13
C ILE A 759 -6.32 -14.65 7.93
N CYS A 760 -7.41 -15.11 7.33
CA CYS A 760 -8.34 -16.06 7.96
C CYS A 760 -7.61 -17.33 8.38
N ASN A 761 -6.79 -17.92 7.51
CA ASN A 761 -6.00 -19.12 7.84
C ASN A 761 -4.94 -18.84 8.91
N LEU A 762 -4.31 -17.67 8.93
CA LEU A 762 -3.42 -17.28 10.01
C LEU A 762 -4.14 -17.22 11.36
N LEU A 763 -5.33 -16.62 11.40
CA LEU A 763 -6.16 -16.52 12.61
C LEU A 763 -6.66 -17.90 13.07
N LEU A 764 -7.09 -18.76 12.15
CA LEU A 764 -7.50 -20.13 12.43
C LEU A 764 -6.32 -20.93 13.02
N TYR A 765 -5.13 -20.78 12.44
CA TYR A 765 -3.95 -21.45 12.94
C TYR A 765 -3.50 -20.90 14.31
N PHE A 766 -3.63 -19.61 14.53
CA PHE A 766 -3.36 -18.99 15.82
C PHE A 766 -4.35 -19.48 16.89
N ALA A 767 -5.65 -19.56 16.56
CA ALA A 767 -6.68 -20.11 17.43
C ALA A 767 -6.42 -21.59 17.75
N PHE A 768 -6.08 -22.38 16.72
CA PHE A 768 -5.64 -23.76 16.89
C PHE A 768 -4.48 -23.88 17.88
N TYR A 769 -3.44 -23.03 17.72
CA TYR A 769 -2.28 -23.02 18.59
C TYR A 769 -2.66 -22.72 20.05
N ILE A 770 -3.48 -21.69 20.30
CA ILE A 770 -3.92 -21.33 21.65
C ILE A 770 -4.75 -22.44 22.27
N ILE A 771 -5.73 -23.00 21.54
CA ILE A 771 -6.58 -24.06 22.03
C ILE A 771 -5.74 -25.29 22.39
N MET A 772 -4.82 -25.70 21.53
CA MET A 772 -3.94 -26.84 21.80
C MET A 772 -2.98 -26.58 22.97
N LYS A 773 -2.47 -25.36 23.10
CA LYS A 773 -1.64 -24.94 24.25
C LYS A 773 -2.39 -25.08 25.57
N LEU A 774 -3.63 -24.56 25.63
CA LEU A 774 -4.45 -24.66 26.85
C LEU A 774 -4.85 -26.12 27.18
N ARG A 775 -5.19 -26.89 26.14
CA ARG A 775 -5.51 -28.33 26.35
C ARG A 775 -4.31 -29.16 26.80
N SER A 776 -3.11 -28.77 26.44
CA SER A 776 -1.87 -29.40 26.93
C SER A 776 -1.56 -29.04 28.39
N GLY A 777 -2.43 -28.28 29.07
CA GLY A 777 -2.25 -27.87 30.47
C GLY A 777 -1.29 -26.69 30.64
N GLU A 778 -0.86 -26.03 29.53
CA GLU A 778 -0.02 -24.85 29.58
C GLU A 778 -0.87 -23.60 29.86
N ARG A 779 -0.28 -22.57 30.44
CA ARG A 779 -0.97 -21.36 30.84
C ARG A 779 -0.46 -20.18 30.01
N LEU A 780 -1.33 -19.21 29.75
CA LEU A 780 -0.91 -17.92 29.21
C LEU A 780 -0.51 -17.00 30.37
N LYS A 781 0.70 -16.43 30.31
CA LYS A 781 1.10 -15.35 31.24
C LYS A 781 0.22 -14.11 31.03
N PRO A 782 0.04 -13.25 32.06
CA PRO A 782 -0.80 -12.07 31.94
C PRO A 782 -0.31 -11.07 30.86
N MET A 783 0.99 -10.94 30.64
CA MET A 783 1.53 -10.04 29.61
C MET A 783 1.16 -10.46 28.18
N PRO A 784 1.39 -11.72 27.73
CA PRO A 784 0.89 -12.20 26.43
C PRO A 784 -0.63 -12.05 26.29
N LEU A 785 -1.40 -12.34 27.34
CA LEU A 785 -2.85 -12.19 27.31
C LEU A 785 -3.26 -10.73 27.11
N LEU A 786 -2.63 -9.79 27.83
CA LEU A 786 -2.86 -8.36 27.64
C LEU A 786 -2.52 -7.93 26.22
N CYS A 787 -1.37 -8.37 25.69
CA CYS A 787 -0.99 -8.09 24.30
C CYS A 787 -2.03 -8.63 23.31
N ILE A 788 -2.57 -9.84 23.49
CA ILE A 788 -3.59 -10.41 22.62
C ILE A 788 -4.85 -9.54 22.65
N VAL A 789 -5.34 -9.18 23.84
CA VAL A 789 -6.56 -8.38 23.99
C VAL A 789 -6.38 -7.00 23.36
N CYS A 790 -5.30 -6.28 23.70
CA CYS A 790 -5.04 -4.94 23.15
C CYS A 790 -4.89 -4.98 21.62
N THR A 791 -4.14 -5.94 21.10
CA THR A 791 -3.94 -6.11 19.65
C THR A 791 -5.25 -6.42 18.95
N SER A 792 -6.11 -7.27 19.52
CA SER A 792 -7.41 -7.60 18.93
C SER A 792 -8.36 -6.39 18.90
N VAL A 793 -8.34 -5.55 19.93
CA VAL A 793 -9.12 -4.31 19.97
C VAL A 793 -8.63 -3.34 18.89
N VAL A 794 -7.31 -3.15 18.78
CA VAL A 794 -6.74 -2.26 17.75
C VAL A 794 -7.06 -2.78 16.34
N TRP A 795 -7.00 -4.11 16.12
CA TRP A 795 -7.43 -4.72 14.85
C TRP A 795 -8.90 -4.46 14.54
N GLY A 796 -9.79 -4.49 15.55
CA GLY A 796 -11.21 -4.18 15.37
C GLY A 796 -11.43 -2.76 14.84
N PHE A 797 -10.77 -1.76 15.43
CA PHE A 797 -10.83 -0.39 14.95
C PHE A 797 -10.15 -0.22 13.58
N ALA A 798 -8.98 -0.83 13.37
CA ALA A 798 -8.29 -0.78 12.09
C ALA A 798 -9.18 -1.29 10.95
N LEU A 799 -9.81 -2.45 11.11
CA LEU A 799 -10.72 -3.03 10.11
C LEU A 799 -11.97 -2.15 9.88
N PHE A 800 -12.48 -1.48 10.91
CA PHE A 800 -13.58 -0.54 10.75
C PHE A 800 -13.21 0.57 9.74
N PHE A 801 -12.03 1.18 9.89
CA PHE A 801 -11.56 2.21 8.96
C PHE A 801 -11.21 1.64 7.57
N PHE A 802 -10.66 0.44 7.50
CA PHE A 802 -10.36 -0.24 6.23
C PHE A 802 -11.62 -0.41 5.34
N PHE A 803 -12.73 -0.79 5.94
CA PHE A 803 -13.98 -1.02 5.21
C PHE A 803 -14.73 0.26 4.80
N GLN A 804 -14.26 1.45 5.18
CA GLN A 804 -14.89 2.70 4.74
C GLN A 804 -14.76 2.98 3.24
N GLY A 805 -13.71 2.48 2.58
CA GLY A 805 -13.53 2.50 1.13
C GLY A 805 -13.64 3.90 0.50
N LEU A 806 -12.55 4.66 0.47
CA LEU A 806 -12.52 6.05 -0.03
C LEU A 806 -12.29 6.18 -1.53
N SER A 807 -11.75 5.15 -2.15
CA SER A 807 -11.46 5.09 -3.58
C SER A 807 -11.44 3.63 -4.06
N THR A 808 -11.65 3.43 -5.34
CA THR A 808 -11.57 2.09 -5.93
C THR A 808 -11.04 2.17 -7.36
N TRP A 809 -9.94 1.50 -7.63
CA TRP A 809 -9.36 1.38 -8.97
C TRP A 809 -10.09 0.37 -9.88
N GLN A 810 -11.10 -0.33 -9.37
CA GLN A 810 -11.91 -1.29 -10.14
C GLN A 810 -13.01 -0.63 -10.97
N LYS A 811 -13.33 0.64 -10.66
CA LYS A 811 -14.27 1.47 -11.37
C LYS A 811 -13.54 2.56 -12.16
N THR A 812 -14.27 3.33 -12.95
CA THR A 812 -13.70 4.50 -13.60
C THR A 812 -13.25 5.54 -12.55
N PRO A 813 -12.25 6.39 -12.86
CA PRO A 813 -11.80 7.44 -11.94
C PRO A 813 -12.95 8.35 -11.46
N ALA A 814 -13.88 8.70 -12.34
CA ALA A 814 -15.04 9.51 -12.01
C ALA A 814 -15.99 8.85 -11.01
N GLU A 815 -16.28 7.55 -11.17
CA GLU A 815 -17.10 6.77 -10.22
C GLU A 815 -16.38 6.56 -8.89
N SER A 816 -15.05 6.35 -8.93
CA SER A 816 -14.25 6.20 -7.72
C SER A 816 -14.32 7.44 -6.83
N ARG A 817 -14.36 8.64 -7.42
CA ARG A 817 -14.45 9.90 -6.67
C ARG A 817 -15.78 10.10 -5.93
N GLU A 818 -16.83 9.38 -6.28
CA GLU A 818 -18.08 9.42 -5.50
C GLU A 818 -17.90 8.98 -4.05
N HIS A 819 -16.92 8.12 -3.80
CA HIS A 819 -16.57 7.60 -2.47
C HIS A 819 -15.68 8.57 -1.67
N ASN A 820 -15.10 9.58 -2.30
CA ASN A 820 -14.22 10.54 -1.63
C ASN A 820 -14.93 11.28 -0.50
N ARG A 821 -14.22 11.54 0.60
CA ARG A 821 -14.70 12.23 1.79
C ARG A 821 -13.68 13.26 2.27
N ASP A 822 -14.15 14.21 3.06
CA ASP A 822 -13.27 15.17 3.72
C ASP A 822 -12.39 14.47 4.78
N CYS A 823 -11.31 15.13 5.21
CA CYS A 823 -10.42 14.66 6.24
C CYS A 823 -11.15 14.53 7.58
N ILE A 824 -10.76 13.53 8.39
CA ILE A 824 -11.39 13.24 9.70
C ILE A 824 -10.47 13.54 10.88
N LEU A 825 -9.16 13.49 10.71
CA LEU A 825 -8.20 13.66 11.79
C LEU A 825 -7.27 14.83 11.48
N LEU A 826 -7.28 15.86 12.35
CA LEU A 826 -6.47 17.10 12.25
C LEU A 826 -6.71 17.88 10.94
N ASP A 827 -7.85 17.70 10.26
CA ASP A 827 -8.11 18.24 8.93
C ASP A 827 -6.99 17.89 7.91
N PHE A 828 -6.26 16.81 8.17
CA PHE A 828 -5.08 16.42 7.41
C PHE A 828 -5.10 14.94 6.99
N PHE A 829 -5.63 14.03 7.80
CA PHE A 829 -5.69 12.61 7.53
C PHE A 829 -7.12 12.13 7.27
N ASP A 830 -7.26 11.22 6.33
CA ASP A 830 -8.53 10.56 6.02
C ASP A 830 -8.71 9.20 6.73
N ASP A 831 -9.83 8.51 6.48
CA ASP A 831 -10.12 7.19 7.06
C ASP A 831 -9.05 6.16 6.71
N HIS A 832 -8.51 6.22 5.50
CA HIS A 832 -7.48 5.28 5.04
C HIS A 832 -6.12 5.54 5.71
N ASP A 833 -5.79 6.80 5.97
CA ASP A 833 -4.60 7.16 6.74
C ASP A 833 -4.69 6.64 8.18
N VAL A 834 -5.88 6.74 8.80
CA VAL A 834 -6.13 6.18 10.14
C VAL A 834 -6.02 4.65 10.14
N TRP A 835 -6.47 3.98 9.06
CA TRP A 835 -6.21 2.56 8.87
C TRP A 835 -4.70 2.24 8.93
N HIS A 836 -3.84 3.01 8.23
CA HIS A 836 -2.39 2.81 8.26
C HIS A 836 -1.81 2.97 9.67
N PHE A 837 -2.24 3.98 10.42
CA PHE A 837 -1.81 4.16 11.82
C PHE A 837 -2.18 2.97 12.68
N LEU A 838 -3.43 2.56 12.66
CA LEU A 838 -3.95 1.49 13.52
C LEU A 838 -3.40 0.12 13.10
N SER A 839 -3.34 -0.19 11.81
CA SER A 839 -2.87 -1.49 11.33
C SER A 839 -1.37 -1.67 11.54
N SER A 840 -0.55 -0.62 11.44
CA SER A 840 0.86 -0.68 11.80
C SER A 840 1.07 -1.04 13.29
N ILE A 841 0.28 -0.42 14.18
CA ILE A 841 0.28 -0.73 15.62
C ILE A 841 -0.21 -2.17 15.86
N ALA A 842 -1.27 -2.58 15.19
CA ALA A 842 -1.85 -3.92 15.32
C ALA A 842 -0.90 -5.01 14.83
N MET A 843 -0.18 -4.80 13.73
CA MET A 843 0.85 -5.71 13.23
C MET A 843 2.04 -5.82 14.17
N PHE A 844 2.53 -4.70 14.67
CA PHE A 844 3.57 -4.68 15.70
C PHE A 844 3.13 -5.43 16.95
N GLY A 845 1.90 -5.18 17.43
CA GLY A 845 1.30 -5.93 18.54
C GLY A 845 1.19 -7.42 18.26
N SER A 846 0.80 -7.82 17.06
CA SER A 846 0.74 -9.23 16.64
C SER A 846 2.12 -9.90 16.70
N PHE A 847 3.17 -9.18 16.28
CA PHE A 847 4.54 -9.68 16.39
C PHE A 847 5.01 -9.83 17.85
N LEU A 848 4.62 -8.89 18.72
CA LEU A 848 4.89 -9.00 20.16
C LEU A 848 4.14 -10.19 20.78
N VAL A 849 2.90 -10.43 20.36
CA VAL A 849 2.16 -11.64 20.78
C VAL A 849 2.93 -12.90 20.39
N LEU A 850 3.33 -13.00 19.11
CA LEU A 850 4.14 -14.14 18.64
C LEU A 850 5.47 -14.26 19.38
N LEU A 851 6.08 -13.17 19.79
CA LEU A 851 7.34 -13.17 20.51
C LEU A 851 7.19 -13.67 21.95
N THR A 852 6.09 -13.31 22.62
CA THR A 852 5.90 -13.55 24.08
C THR A 852 5.00 -14.73 24.41
N LEU A 853 4.30 -15.32 23.43
CA LEU A 853 3.25 -16.33 23.61
C LEU A 853 3.71 -17.55 24.45
N ASP A 854 4.97 -17.95 24.33
CA ASP A 854 5.54 -19.13 25.02
C ASP A 854 6.58 -18.79 26.10
N ASP A 855 6.60 -17.55 26.60
CA ASP A 855 7.49 -17.13 27.69
C ASP A 855 7.18 -17.87 29.02
N ASP A 856 6.02 -18.54 29.15
CA ASP A 856 5.66 -19.41 30.25
C ASP A 856 6.45 -20.74 30.27
N LEU A 857 6.93 -21.16 29.10
CA LEU A 857 7.64 -22.41 28.92
C LEU A 857 9.16 -22.30 29.15
N ASP A 858 9.70 -21.09 29.32
CA ASP A 858 11.14 -20.87 29.46
C ASP A 858 11.82 -21.68 30.57
N CYS A 859 11.07 -22.04 31.63
CA CYS A 859 11.56 -22.86 32.75
C CYS A 859 11.12 -24.31 32.67
N VAL A 860 10.38 -24.74 31.67
CA VAL A 860 9.87 -26.12 31.53
C VAL A 860 10.86 -26.95 30.72
N GLN A 861 11.19 -28.14 31.18
CA GLN A 861 12.05 -29.09 30.45
C GLN A 861 11.42 -29.46 29.10
N ARG A 862 12.23 -29.62 28.07
CA ARG A 862 11.78 -29.87 26.66
C ARG A 862 11.03 -31.18 26.49
N ASP A 863 11.30 -32.17 27.36
CA ASP A 863 10.63 -33.50 27.41
C ASP A 863 9.19 -33.44 27.92
N LYS A 864 8.76 -32.27 28.47
CA LYS A 864 7.40 -32.04 29.00
C LYS A 864 6.57 -31.08 28.12
N ILE A 865 7.16 -30.49 27.10
CA ILE A 865 6.49 -29.58 26.20
C ILE A 865 5.93 -30.39 25.02
N TYR A 866 4.61 -30.44 24.92
CA TYR A 866 3.93 -31.17 23.85
C TYR A 866 4.10 -30.49 22.47
N VAL A 867 4.19 -31.35 21.43
CA VAL A 867 4.14 -30.94 20.02
C VAL A 867 2.74 -31.19 19.49
N PHE A 868 2.13 -30.17 18.87
CA PHE A 868 0.78 -30.25 18.32
C PHE A 868 0.64 -29.50 16.97
#